data_b4f036d2fe901a3de2758277f9caf4a3
#
_entry.id   b4f036d2fe901a3de2758277f9caf4a3
#
_cell.length_a   1.000
_cell.length_b   1.000
_cell.length_c   1.000
_cell.angle_alpha   90.00
_cell.angle_beta   90.00
_cell.angle_gamma   90.00
#
_symmetry.space_group_name_H-M   'P 1'
#
loop_
_entity.id
_entity.type
_entity.pdbx_description
1 polymer ?
#
loop_
_entity_poly.entity_id
_entity_poly.type
_entity_poly.pdbx_seq_one_letter_code
_entity_poly.pdbx_strand_id
1 'polypeptide(L)'
;LYKIFITYLLFFFSFVVFSQETEKALERIDEISVDTPETMMNVQDTLFSENSQVVADTIVADSIETSVIDAPIDYNAEDSIVVSFDGQKVFMYNNAKVNYQQIELTAYFIELDLETKEVYAEGIEDSTGTLIQKPIFKDGNEEFESKTLRYNFDTEKGIITEVVTEQGEGFVHSKRTKKISKDAFVLKDGKYTTCDADHPHFYLHLSKAKVISNNKIITGPAYMVLEDFPIYFPILPFGYFPNSTTYTSGILVPTYGEEQNRGFFLRDGGYYLAASEYFDLAVQGDIYSKGSWNTKFNTNYRKRYKFNGSLNIQYGIDKLGERGLDTYSRSNSFAVRWSHSQDSKANPNQSFSASVNLTSAGREKLNAVSSQEYLSNRKSSSISFTKKFENTPFNMSANLRHSQNSSDSTISLSLPEMTFSMGKIYPLRRKNRSGALKWWEKFGVNYSGNLRNSITGVKQAELLDQSFARDWQNGIKHNIPISLPSFNLFNHINFSPGFSYNEKWYFKKFQYSYDPDVDHSNPGGIANTVNIDTLSGLNRVYDYSYSVSASTNIYGMFLPLNPDSKVKGIRHKISPSFSFSYRPDFGADRFGYWEQVQVDSTGRVDYYDVNRGLIYGGSPGRGASGAVALSVNNNLEMKVLDTKDTTKTDDEQAFRKVKIIDNFSFGTSYNLIADSLNLAPVNVRARTTIKGVSVNMGAVLDPYMTNEEGTKIHKYVWNEKTGLAKLGRLTRANLSFGMNFRSKEGEEESERNEGLIEDENILPGEYEDYIDFNIPWDFGFDYSFNYSGPRRPGEEGRITQTLGFRGNVNLTEKWRISANTNYDIMAREFSFTTFNVNRDLHCWQMSFSFVPFGLRKSYSFTINAKSSLLQDLKIQKRQSHYDNF
;
A
#
# COMPACT_ATOMS: atom_id res chain seq x y z
N LEU A 1 -27.06 8.60 -1.80
CA LEU A 1 -25.77 8.03 -1.38
C LEU A 1 -25.01 8.99 -0.47
N TYR A 2 -24.88 10.25 -0.88
CA TYR A 2 -24.14 11.28 -0.14
C TYR A 2 -24.70 11.52 1.26
N LYS A 3 -26.03 11.67 1.42
CA LYS A 3 -26.67 11.89 2.74
C LYS A 3 -26.57 10.68 3.68
N ILE A 4 -26.74 9.46 3.17
CA ILE A 4 -26.63 8.23 3.97
C ILE A 4 -25.19 8.00 4.41
N PHE A 5 -24.22 8.14 3.49
CA PHE A 5 -22.81 7.96 3.80
C PHE A 5 -22.31 9.00 4.80
N ILE A 6 -22.71 10.28 4.64
CA ILE A 6 -22.36 11.34 5.61
C ILE A 6 -23.02 11.09 6.97
N THR A 7 -24.28 10.64 7.01
CA THR A 7 -24.96 10.37 8.28
C THR A 7 -24.29 9.18 9.02
N TYR A 8 -23.93 8.11 8.32
CA TYR A 8 -23.21 6.99 8.93
C TYR A 8 -21.74 7.32 9.23
N LEU A 9 -21.08 8.11 8.40
CA LEU A 9 -19.72 8.59 8.66
C LEU A 9 -19.71 9.53 9.88
N LEU A 10 -20.67 10.44 10.01
CA LEU A 10 -20.82 11.31 11.17
C LEU A 10 -21.22 10.53 12.44
N PHE A 11 -22.05 9.50 12.31
CA PHE A 11 -22.40 8.63 13.44
C PHE A 11 -21.19 7.78 13.91
N PHE A 12 -20.37 7.32 12.97
CA PHE A 12 -19.14 6.59 13.29
C PHE A 12 -18.06 7.53 13.86
N PHE A 13 -17.97 8.76 13.34
CA PHE A 13 -17.05 9.78 13.86
C PHE A 13 -17.44 10.22 15.28
N SER A 14 -18.75 10.37 15.57
CA SER A 14 -19.22 10.64 16.92
C SER A 14 -18.93 9.48 17.89
N PHE A 15 -18.98 8.24 17.44
CA PHE A 15 -18.62 7.09 18.29
C PHE A 15 -17.11 7.02 18.60
N VAL A 16 -16.27 7.41 17.63
CA VAL A 16 -14.80 7.47 17.82
C VAL A 16 -14.42 8.67 18.71
N VAL A 17 -15.08 9.81 18.54
CA VAL A 17 -14.86 11.00 19.37
C VAL A 17 -15.37 10.78 20.80
N PHE A 18 -16.51 10.10 20.98
CA PHE A 18 -17.01 9.76 22.32
C PHE A 18 -16.12 8.75 23.07
N SER A 19 -15.46 7.84 22.33
CA SER A 19 -14.47 6.92 22.91
C SER A 19 -13.20 7.65 23.37
N GLN A 20 -12.81 8.74 22.68
CA GLN A 20 -11.64 9.53 23.09
C GLN A 20 -11.93 10.50 24.26
N GLU A 21 -13.18 10.99 24.37
CA GLU A 21 -13.57 11.85 25.51
C GLU A 21 -13.72 11.03 26.80
N THR A 22 -14.19 9.78 26.75
CA THR A 22 -14.24 8.91 27.93
C THR A 22 -12.87 8.50 28.44
N GLU A 23 -11.87 8.35 27.56
CA GLU A 23 -10.48 8.09 27.96
C GLU A 23 -9.85 9.32 28.65
N LYS A 24 -10.10 10.52 28.14
CA LYS A 24 -9.67 11.78 28.80
C LYS A 24 -10.38 12.07 30.12
N ALA A 25 -11.60 11.58 30.30
CA ALA A 25 -12.32 11.70 31.57
C ALA A 25 -11.80 10.72 32.63
N LEU A 26 -11.33 9.54 32.22
CA LEU A 26 -10.71 8.57 33.11
C LEU A 26 -9.28 8.98 33.50
N GLU A 27 -8.47 9.56 32.60
CA GLU A 27 -7.16 10.11 32.95
C GLU A 27 -7.26 11.31 33.94
N ARG A 28 -8.35 12.07 33.94
CA ARG A 28 -8.58 13.16 34.91
C ARG A 28 -9.03 12.68 36.29
N ILE A 29 -9.52 11.45 36.42
CA ILE A 29 -9.94 10.89 37.71
C ILE A 29 -8.73 10.27 38.45
N ASP A 30 -7.71 9.82 37.73
CA ASP A 30 -6.48 9.30 38.35
C ASP A 30 -5.50 10.40 38.84
N GLU A 31 -5.71 11.67 38.45
CA GLU A 31 -4.91 12.80 38.97
C GLU A 31 -5.45 13.45 40.27
N ILE A 32 -6.55 12.93 40.82
CA ILE A 32 -7.09 13.41 42.10
C ILE A 32 -7.08 12.26 43.12
N SER A 33 -5.92 11.96 43.65
CA SER A 33 -5.86 11.33 44.98
C SER A 33 -4.48 11.44 45.57
N VAL A 34 -4.48 12.26 46.61
CA VAL A 34 -3.80 12.12 47.90
C VAL A 34 -2.36 12.56 47.99
N ASP A 35 -2.24 13.83 48.39
CA ASP A 35 -1.18 14.33 49.24
C ASP A 35 -1.21 13.58 50.58
N THR A 36 -0.14 12.93 50.93
CA THR A 36 0.27 12.77 52.35
C THR A 36 1.80 12.73 52.41
N PRO A 37 2.40 13.44 53.38
CA PRO A 37 3.83 13.64 53.43
C PRO A 37 4.49 12.65 54.41
N GLU A 38 5.55 12.03 53.96
CA GLU A 38 6.57 11.48 54.92
C GLU A 38 7.96 11.57 54.30
N THR A 39 8.62 12.55 54.83
CA THR A 39 9.90 12.62 55.58
C THR A 39 10.93 11.53 55.35
N MET A 40 12.11 12.05 55.11
CA MET A 40 13.43 11.62 55.57
C MET A 40 14.37 10.88 54.64
N MET A 41 15.48 11.59 54.53
CA MET A 41 16.91 11.19 54.66
C MET A 41 17.53 10.34 53.58
N ASN A 42 18.72 10.64 53.10
CA ASN A 42 19.98 11.27 53.54
C ASN A 42 20.88 11.49 52.32
N VAL A 43 21.53 12.62 52.17
CA VAL A 43 22.93 12.93 52.54
C VAL A 43 23.97 12.20 51.69
N GLN A 44 24.79 12.88 50.96
CA GLN A 44 26.13 13.43 51.19
C GLN A 44 26.73 13.90 49.87
N ASP A 45 27.17 15.03 49.79
CA ASP A 45 28.39 15.84 50.14
C ASP A 45 29.29 15.97 48.88
N THR A 46 29.79 17.07 48.53
CA THR A 46 30.70 18.05 49.17
C THR A 46 30.81 19.28 48.27
N LEU A 47 30.51 20.47 48.69
CA LEU A 47 31.31 21.50 49.31
C LEU A 47 32.66 21.78 48.63
N PHE A 48 32.85 22.97 48.08
CA PHE A 48 33.74 23.97 48.66
C PHE A 48 33.35 25.37 48.25
N SER A 49 33.01 26.10 49.28
CA SER A 49 32.88 27.52 49.47
C SER A 49 34.23 28.15 49.80
N GLU A 50 34.43 29.36 49.51
CA GLU A 50 34.65 30.53 50.35
C GLU A 50 35.63 31.49 49.69
N ASN A 51 35.23 32.67 49.37
CA ASN A 51 35.23 33.87 50.21
C ASN A 51 36.58 34.25 50.80
N SER A 52 37.17 35.31 50.24
CA SER A 52 37.90 36.28 51.07
C SER A 52 37.95 37.65 50.39
N GLN A 53 37.23 38.56 50.96
CA GLN A 53 37.54 39.99 50.88
C GLN A 53 38.94 40.24 51.42
N VAL A 54 39.67 41.21 50.87
CA VAL A 54 40.23 42.35 51.59
C VAL A 54 41.18 43.23 50.74
N VAL A 55 40.82 44.49 50.68
CA VAL A 55 41.64 45.73 50.68
C VAL A 55 42.17 46.25 49.37
N ALA A 56 41.69 47.44 49.08
CA ALA A 56 42.19 48.40 48.16
C ALA A 56 43.62 48.82 48.42
N ASP A 57 44.40 48.89 47.34
CA ASP A 57 45.38 49.94 47.25
C ASP A 57 45.48 50.48 45.81
N THR A 58 45.40 51.75 45.72
CA THR A 58 45.38 52.59 44.56
C THR A 58 46.74 52.59 43.86
N ILE A 59 46.83 52.10 42.62
CA ILE A 59 47.93 52.51 41.73
C ILE A 59 47.33 52.86 40.36
N VAL A 60 47.67 54.06 39.97
CA VAL A 60 47.42 54.78 38.72
C VAL A 60 47.28 53.91 37.48
N ALA A 61 46.16 54.07 36.81
CA ALA A 61 45.87 53.48 35.51
C ALA A 61 46.77 54.10 34.41
N ASP A 62 47.61 53.27 33.85
CA ASP A 62 48.04 53.47 32.50
C ASP A 62 46.97 52.87 31.59
N SER A 63 46.46 53.66 30.66
CA SER A 63 45.41 53.28 29.70
C SER A 63 45.90 52.16 28.83
N ILE A 64 45.51 50.92 29.14
CA ILE A 64 45.50 49.85 28.15
C ILE A 64 44.31 50.14 27.23
N GLU A 65 44.59 50.59 26.03
CA GLU A 65 43.63 50.60 24.93
C GLU A 65 43.02 49.18 24.83
N THR A 66 41.76 49.05 25.21
CA THR A 66 41.03 47.82 25.00
C THR A 66 41.11 47.48 23.53
N SER A 67 41.63 46.30 23.21
CA SER A 67 41.63 45.75 21.84
C SER A 67 40.23 45.83 21.27
N VAL A 68 40.11 46.50 20.13
CA VAL A 68 38.89 46.86 19.47
C VAL A 68 38.21 45.63 18.84
N ILE A 69 38.71 44.45 19.04
CA ILE A 69 38.25 43.15 18.46
C ILE A 69 37.87 42.23 19.60
N ASP A 70 36.61 41.72 19.57
CA ASP A 70 36.01 40.91 20.64
C ASP A 70 36.57 39.44 20.73
N ALA A 71 37.31 38.99 19.70
CA ALA A 71 37.93 37.66 19.65
C ALA A 71 39.27 37.70 18.86
N PRO A 72 40.22 36.80 19.11
CA PRO A 72 41.45 36.70 18.31
C PRO A 72 41.14 36.35 16.85
N ILE A 73 41.87 36.95 15.92
CA ILE A 73 41.83 36.56 14.50
C ILE A 73 43.06 35.70 14.23
N ASP A 74 42.76 34.43 13.82
CA ASP A 74 43.82 33.54 13.35
C ASP A 74 43.96 33.62 11.85
N TYR A 75 45.17 33.87 11.35
CA TYR A 75 45.43 33.97 9.93
C TYR A 75 46.69 33.22 9.52
N ASN A 76 46.63 32.64 8.31
CA ASN A 76 47.76 31.89 7.70
C ASN A 76 47.77 32.06 6.18
N ALA A 77 48.93 31.86 5.59
CA ALA A 77 49.16 31.84 4.13
C ALA A 77 50.33 30.92 3.79
N GLU A 78 50.29 30.31 2.57
CA GLU A 78 51.35 29.39 2.15
C GLU A 78 52.60 30.10 1.59
N ASP A 79 52.41 31.25 0.97
CA ASP A 79 53.56 31.97 0.35
C ASP A 79 54.10 33.06 1.29
N SER A 80 53.33 34.15 1.49
CA SER A 80 53.84 35.29 2.29
C SER A 80 52.73 36.02 3.06
N ILE A 81 53.11 36.52 4.22
CA ILE A 81 52.28 37.42 5.03
C ILE A 81 53.03 38.71 5.22
N VAL A 82 52.46 39.82 4.72
CA VAL A 82 53.05 41.16 4.81
C VAL A 82 52.19 42.01 5.73
N VAL A 83 52.78 42.52 6.77
CA VAL A 83 52.13 43.46 7.70
C VAL A 83 52.58 44.87 7.39
N SER A 84 51.68 45.85 7.32
CA SER A 84 51.98 47.25 7.11
C SER A 84 52.81 47.82 8.25
N PHE A 85 53.56 48.85 7.98
CA PHE A 85 54.49 49.48 8.96
C PHE A 85 53.79 50.01 10.23
N ASP A 86 52.52 50.44 10.07
CA ASP A 86 51.67 50.90 11.14
C ASP A 86 50.98 49.76 11.91
N GLY A 87 51.15 48.48 11.41
CA GLY A 87 50.53 47.29 12.02
C GLY A 87 49.01 47.18 11.80
N GLN A 88 48.41 48.04 11.01
CA GLN A 88 46.95 48.10 10.85
C GLN A 88 46.43 47.21 9.71
N LYS A 89 47.31 46.88 8.71
CA LYS A 89 46.91 46.05 7.55
C LYS A 89 47.78 44.79 7.45
N VAL A 90 47.14 43.69 7.13
CA VAL A 90 47.78 42.39 6.89
C VAL A 90 47.43 41.92 5.47
N PHE A 91 48.43 41.66 4.64
CA PHE A 91 48.27 41.11 3.31
C PHE A 91 48.79 39.69 3.27
N MET A 92 47.99 38.76 2.74
CA MET A 92 48.27 37.32 2.72
C MET A 92 48.15 36.81 1.30
N TYR A 93 49.11 35.98 0.87
CA TYR A 93 49.21 35.50 -0.50
C TYR A 93 49.33 33.99 -0.55
N ASN A 94 48.60 33.38 -1.51
CA ASN A 94 48.54 31.95 -1.81
C ASN A 94 47.93 31.09 -0.66
N ASN A 95 46.81 30.49 -0.94
CA ASN A 95 46.02 29.71 0.05
C ASN A 95 45.87 30.44 1.40
N ALA A 96 45.66 31.75 1.31
CA ALA A 96 45.44 32.59 2.46
C ALA A 96 44.16 32.18 3.20
N LYS A 97 44.27 32.11 4.54
CA LYS A 97 43.15 31.70 5.42
C LYS A 97 43.03 32.64 6.61
N VAL A 98 41.79 33.05 6.90
CA VAL A 98 41.45 33.87 8.07
C VAL A 98 40.29 33.21 8.81
N ASN A 99 40.45 33.02 10.09
CA ASN A 99 39.43 32.50 11.00
C ASN A 99 39.09 33.54 12.05
N TYR A 100 37.83 33.87 12.21
CA TYR A 100 37.29 34.76 13.23
C TYR A 100 35.97 34.25 13.78
N GLN A 101 35.96 33.84 15.02
CA GLN A 101 34.80 33.22 15.66
C GLN A 101 34.24 32.00 14.85
N GLN A 102 33.09 32.12 14.20
CA GLN A 102 32.48 31.10 13.36
C GLN A 102 32.75 31.29 11.88
N ILE A 103 33.48 32.37 11.52
CA ILE A 103 33.76 32.75 10.14
C ILE A 103 35.13 32.14 9.74
N GLU A 104 35.12 31.50 8.59
CA GLU A 104 36.35 31.02 7.90
C GLU A 104 36.36 31.60 6.48
N LEU A 105 37.45 32.25 6.13
CA LEU A 105 37.66 32.79 4.80
C LEU A 105 38.96 32.24 4.22
N THR A 106 38.87 31.65 3.01
CA THR A 106 40.05 31.18 2.26
C THR A 106 40.05 31.79 0.89
N ALA A 107 41.23 32.24 0.38
CA ALA A 107 41.39 32.82 -0.95
C ALA A 107 42.83 32.79 -1.41
N TYR A 108 43.09 33.15 -2.69
CA TYR A 108 44.47 33.39 -3.15
C TYR A 108 45.09 34.60 -2.47
N PHE A 109 44.36 35.71 -2.42
CA PHE A 109 44.78 36.96 -1.78
C PHE A 109 43.74 37.42 -0.75
N ILE A 110 44.20 37.77 0.45
CA ILE A 110 43.39 38.37 1.51
C ILE A 110 44.11 39.61 2.07
N GLU A 111 43.41 40.74 2.05
CA GLU A 111 43.78 41.97 2.75
C GLU A 111 42.88 42.10 3.98
N LEU A 112 43.46 42.17 5.17
CA LEU A 112 42.78 42.41 6.42
C LEU A 112 43.15 43.77 6.97
N ASP A 113 42.19 44.67 7.16
CA ASP A 113 42.32 45.96 7.77
C ASP A 113 41.78 45.92 9.19
N LEU A 114 42.66 46.01 10.16
CA LEU A 114 42.34 45.87 11.58
C LEU A 114 41.69 47.13 12.17
N GLU A 115 41.92 48.31 11.55
CA GLU A 115 41.35 49.61 11.96
C GLU A 115 39.88 49.69 11.56
N THR A 116 39.58 49.38 10.31
CA THR A 116 38.24 49.42 9.75
C THR A 116 37.47 48.13 10.00
N LYS A 117 38.13 47.07 10.48
CA LYS A 117 37.62 45.70 10.67
C LYS A 117 37.06 45.12 9.37
N GLU A 118 37.68 45.46 8.26
CA GLU A 118 37.27 44.99 6.93
C GLU A 118 38.26 43.95 6.40
N VAL A 119 37.72 42.95 5.71
CA VAL A 119 38.49 41.98 4.94
C VAL A 119 38.12 42.07 3.47
N TYR A 120 39.13 42.09 2.59
CA TYR A 120 38.99 41.96 1.15
C TYR A 120 39.69 40.69 0.71
N ALA A 121 39.03 39.90 -0.18
CA ALA A 121 39.59 38.66 -0.72
C ALA A 121 39.30 38.54 -2.21
N GLU A 122 40.27 37.99 -2.96
CA GLU A 122 40.13 37.68 -4.39
C GLU A 122 40.88 36.39 -4.76
N GLY A 123 40.40 35.73 -5.84
CA GLY A 123 41.07 34.60 -6.49
C GLY A 123 42.03 35.04 -7.56
N ILE A 124 42.81 34.12 -8.14
CA ILE A 124 43.71 34.35 -9.24
C ILE A 124 43.25 33.63 -10.53
N GLU A 125 43.47 34.25 -11.70
CA GLU A 125 43.22 33.62 -12.99
C GLU A 125 44.47 32.81 -13.41
N ASP A 126 44.28 31.55 -13.77
CA ASP A 126 45.34 30.71 -14.31
C ASP A 126 45.68 31.08 -15.76
N SER A 127 46.68 30.39 -16.38
CA SER A 127 47.11 30.63 -17.75
C SER A 127 46.02 30.36 -18.82
N THR A 128 44.94 29.68 -18.44
CA THR A 128 43.76 29.38 -19.28
C THR A 128 42.63 30.38 -19.09
N GLY A 129 42.77 31.34 -18.16
CA GLY A 129 41.73 32.30 -17.79
C GLY A 129 40.69 31.74 -16.80
N THR A 130 40.97 30.58 -16.22
CA THR A 130 40.10 29.98 -15.21
C THR A 130 40.47 30.54 -13.85
N LEU A 131 39.45 30.98 -13.06
CA LEU A 131 39.67 31.51 -11.73
C LEU A 131 39.90 30.37 -10.74
N ILE A 132 41.11 30.35 -10.14
CA ILE A 132 41.52 29.37 -9.13
C ILE A 132 41.71 30.04 -7.78
N GLN A 133 41.68 29.21 -6.69
CA GLN A 133 41.75 29.68 -5.30
C GLN A 133 40.77 30.83 -5.03
N LYS A 134 39.54 30.66 -5.49
CA LYS A 134 38.42 31.62 -5.28
C LYS A 134 38.19 31.87 -3.80
N PRO A 135 37.77 33.07 -3.39
CA PRO A 135 37.31 33.33 -2.05
C PRO A 135 36.16 32.40 -1.67
N ILE A 136 36.35 31.59 -0.62
CA ILE A 136 35.35 30.78 0.03
C ILE A 136 35.13 31.34 1.42
N PHE A 137 33.91 31.86 1.64
CA PHE A 137 33.52 32.46 2.90
C PHE A 137 32.51 31.55 3.58
N LYS A 138 32.83 31.05 4.78
CA LYS A 138 31.94 30.26 5.62
C LYS A 138 31.54 31.03 6.85
N ASP A 139 30.24 31.03 7.15
CA ASP A 139 29.66 31.64 8.35
C ASP A 139 28.66 30.64 8.95
N GLY A 140 29.13 29.85 9.89
CA GLY A 140 28.35 28.71 10.44
C GLY A 140 28.07 27.64 9.38
N ASN A 141 26.81 27.46 9.00
CA ASN A 141 26.41 26.49 7.96
C ASN A 141 26.28 27.09 6.55
N GLU A 142 26.55 28.38 6.38
CA GLU A 142 26.47 29.05 5.08
C GLU A 142 27.84 29.09 4.42
N GLU A 143 27.91 28.76 3.14
CA GLU A 143 29.11 28.81 2.34
C GLU A 143 28.86 29.66 1.08
N PHE A 144 29.76 30.60 0.80
CA PHE A 144 29.73 31.49 -0.37
C PHE A 144 31.04 31.37 -1.13
N GLU A 145 30.97 30.85 -2.34
CA GLU A 145 32.08 30.87 -3.28
C GLU A 145 31.91 32.10 -4.17
N SER A 146 32.98 32.85 -4.42
CA SER A 146 32.89 34.16 -5.10
C SER A 146 34.16 34.52 -5.88
N LYS A 147 34.07 35.54 -6.77
CA LYS A 147 35.21 36.11 -7.45
C LYS A 147 35.96 37.09 -6.53
N THR A 148 35.19 37.99 -5.89
CA THR A 148 35.74 38.92 -4.90
C THR A 148 34.79 39.08 -3.73
N LEU A 149 35.32 39.28 -2.55
CA LEU A 149 34.58 39.48 -1.31
C LEU A 149 35.14 40.67 -0.55
N ARG A 150 34.26 41.56 -0.06
CA ARG A 150 34.58 42.56 0.94
C ARG A 150 33.58 42.40 2.09
N TYR A 151 34.06 42.21 3.29
CA TYR A 151 33.22 41.97 4.48
C TYR A 151 33.75 42.75 5.69
N ASN A 152 32.84 43.31 6.47
CA ASN A 152 33.18 44.01 7.70
C ASN A 152 32.68 43.17 8.90
N PHE A 153 33.61 42.77 9.77
CA PHE A 153 33.35 41.86 10.90
C PHE A 153 32.50 42.49 12.00
N ASP A 154 32.49 43.80 12.13
CA ASP A 154 31.78 44.54 13.18
C ASP A 154 30.28 44.74 12.81
N THR A 155 30.07 45.13 11.54
CA THR A 155 28.69 45.40 11.05
C THR A 155 28.02 44.17 10.44
N GLU A 156 28.74 43.07 10.31
CA GLU A 156 28.33 41.84 9.64
C GLU A 156 27.81 42.07 8.18
N LYS A 157 28.25 43.15 7.55
CA LYS A 157 27.87 43.54 6.19
C LYS A 157 28.98 43.27 5.21
N GLY A 158 28.60 42.81 4.01
CA GLY A 158 29.56 42.56 2.95
C GLY A 158 29.01 42.77 1.56
N ILE A 159 29.91 42.91 0.58
CA ILE A 159 29.62 42.92 -0.84
C ILE A 159 30.42 41.78 -1.48
N ILE A 160 29.72 40.91 -2.18
CA ILE A 160 30.27 39.72 -2.81
C ILE A 160 29.92 39.79 -4.30
N THR A 161 30.89 39.49 -5.17
CA THR A 161 30.68 39.50 -6.61
C THR A 161 30.81 38.12 -7.20
N GLU A 162 30.00 37.81 -8.22
CA GLU A 162 29.96 36.50 -8.88
C GLU A 162 29.87 35.35 -7.87
N VAL A 163 28.85 35.38 -7.01
CA VAL A 163 28.67 34.43 -5.91
C VAL A 163 27.84 33.23 -6.32
N VAL A 164 28.24 32.08 -5.86
CA VAL A 164 27.46 30.84 -5.83
C VAL A 164 27.28 30.41 -4.38
N THR A 165 26.05 30.18 -3.98
CA THR A 165 25.74 29.70 -2.63
C THR A 165 24.61 28.66 -2.68
N GLU A 166 24.74 27.61 -1.88
CA GLU A 166 23.71 26.62 -1.70
C GLU A 166 22.64 27.14 -0.72
N GLN A 167 21.38 27.04 -1.12
CA GLN A 167 20.25 27.49 -0.33
C GLN A 167 19.14 26.45 -0.36
N GLY A 168 19.07 25.63 0.68
CA GLY A 168 18.16 24.48 0.77
C GLY A 168 18.55 23.40 -0.25
N GLU A 169 17.62 23.00 -1.13
CA GLU A 169 17.89 22.03 -2.21
C GLU A 169 18.33 22.73 -3.53
N GLY A 170 18.60 24.03 -3.52
CA GLY A 170 18.94 24.80 -4.72
C GLY A 170 20.18 25.67 -4.58
N PHE A 171 20.66 26.15 -5.72
CA PHE A 171 21.81 27.03 -5.86
C PHE A 171 21.36 28.41 -6.27
N VAL A 172 21.93 29.43 -5.63
CA VAL A 172 21.76 30.82 -5.99
C VAL A 172 23.07 31.36 -6.60
N HIS A 173 23.05 31.66 -7.88
CA HIS A 173 24.13 32.36 -8.55
C HIS A 173 23.77 33.84 -8.64
N SER A 174 24.67 34.76 -8.39
CA SER A 174 24.41 36.20 -8.46
C SER A 174 25.62 37.00 -8.92
N LYS A 175 25.39 37.97 -9.80
CA LYS A 175 26.46 38.91 -10.22
C LYS A 175 26.94 39.79 -9.07
N ARG A 176 26.03 40.20 -8.17
CA ARG A 176 26.35 41.03 -7.03
C ARG A 176 25.40 40.75 -5.86
N THR A 177 25.95 40.36 -4.74
CA THR A 177 25.26 40.12 -3.50
C THR A 177 25.75 41.10 -2.43
N LYS A 178 24.79 41.62 -1.64
CA LYS A 178 25.08 42.42 -0.46
C LYS A 178 24.53 41.72 0.75
N LYS A 179 25.42 41.24 1.64
CA LYS A 179 25.01 40.73 2.99
C LYS A 179 24.64 41.96 3.83
N ILE A 180 23.43 41.93 4.39
CA ILE A 180 22.86 43.08 5.16
C ILE A 180 22.71 42.76 6.65
N SER A 181 22.68 41.50 7.00
CA SER A 181 22.69 40.97 8.39
C SER A 181 23.16 39.53 8.38
N LYS A 182 23.31 38.95 9.57
CA LYS A 182 23.73 37.55 9.73
C LYS A 182 22.91 36.56 8.85
N ASP A 183 21.59 36.70 8.82
CA ASP A 183 20.67 35.77 8.16
C ASP A 183 20.04 36.31 6.87
N ALA A 184 20.45 37.48 6.37
CA ALA A 184 19.82 38.09 5.19
C ALA A 184 20.79 38.76 4.21
N PHE A 185 20.56 38.47 2.93
CA PHE A 185 21.28 39.09 1.85
C PHE A 185 20.38 39.52 0.70
N VAL A 186 20.80 40.54 -0.06
CA VAL A 186 20.11 41.06 -1.25
C VAL A 186 20.98 40.85 -2.45
N LEU A 187 20.40 40.30 -3.50
CA LEU A 187 21.08 40.01 -4.75
C LEU A 187 20.45 40.79 -5.91
N LYS A 188 21.26 41.05 -6.93
CA LYS A 188 20.86 41.64 -8.19
C LYS A 188 21.34 40.75 -9.34
N ASP A 189 20.48 40.57 -10.36
CA ASP A 189 20.72 39.72 -11.50
C ASP A 189 21.09 38.29 -11.04
N GLY A 190 20.21 37.70 -10.20
CA GLY A 190 20.38 36.36 -9.64
C GLY A 190 19.77 35.26 -10.52
N LYS A 191 20.33 34.07 -10.41
CA LYS A 191 19.80 32.84 -10.97
C LYS A 191 19.54 31.89 -9.83
N TYR A 192 18.32 31.39 -9.72
CA TYR A 192 17.98 30.33 -8.78
C TYR A 192 17.75 29.04 -9.56
N THR A 193 18.47 27.99 -9.22
CA THR A 193 18.41 26.69 -9.91
C THR A 193 18.55 25.56 -8.89
N THR A 194 18.05 24.37 -9.25
CA THR A 194 18.34 23.12 -8.55
C THR A 194 19.33 22.25 -9.34
N CYS A 195 19.96 22.80 -10.34
CA CYS A 195 21.01 22.19 -11.14
C CYS A 195 22.37 22.53 -10.54
N ASP A 196 23.17 21.52 -10.24
CA ASP A 196 24.50 21.61 -9.65
C ASP A 196 25.63 21.84 -10.68
N ALA A 197 25.28 22.01 -11.98
CA ALA A 197 26.24 22.30 -13.02
C ALA A 197 26.74 23.76 -12.94
N ASP A 198 28.02 24.00 -13.24
CA ASP A 198 28.61 25.34 -13.31
C ASP A 198 27.81 26.27 -14.23
N HIS A 199 27.31 25.73 -15.35
CA HIS A 199 26.33 26.33 -16.24
C HIS A 199 25.00 25.62 -16.12
N PRO A 200 24.05 26.14 -15.30
CA PRO A 200 22.79 25.47 -15.06
C PRO A 200 21.94 25.34 -16.33
N HIS A 201 21.42 24.13 -16.63
CA HIS A 201 20.54 23.87 -17.78
C HIS A 201 19.22 24.63 -17.70
N PHE A 202 18.82 25.03 -16.50
CA PHE A 202 17.65 25.88 -16.28
C PHE A 202 17.81 26.69 -15.00
N TYR A 203 17.21 27.85 -14.99
CA TYR A 203 17.19 28.71 -13.82
C TYR A 203 16.01 29.69 -13.86
N LEU A 204 15.56 30.11 -12.69
CA LEU A 204 14.74 31.31 -12.56
C LEU A 204 15.64 32.54 -12.50
N HIS A 205 15.54 33.40 -13.49
CA HIS A 205 16.20 34.67 -13.48
C HIS A 205 15.48 35.63 -12.54
N LEU A 206 16.19 36.11 -11.54
CA LEU A 206 15.70 37.01 -10.49
C LEU A 206 16.31 38.41 -10.72
N SER A 207 15.51 39.36 -11.13
CA SER A 207 16.00 40.72 -11.35
C SER A 207 16.61 41.33 -10.08
N LYS A 208 15.94 41.17 -8.96
CA LYS A 208 16.37 41.49 -7.61
C LYS A 208 15.72 40.51 -6.64
N ALA A 209 16.45 40.03 -5.64
CA ALA A 209 15.85 39.20 -4.61
C ALA A 209 16.46 39.51 -3.23
N LYS A 210 15.66 39.30 -2.18
CA LYS A 210 16.09 39.24 -0.80
C LYS A 210 15.97 37.80 -0.32
N VAL A 211 17.07 37.21 0.08
CA VAL A 211 17.14 35.90 0.65
C VAL A 211 17.23 36.03 2.16
N ILE A 212 16.41 35.28 2.87
CA ILE A 212 16.49 35.10 4.32
C ILE A 212 16.79 33.62 4.53
N SER A 213 17.98 33.32 5.00
CA SER A 213 18.54 31.98 5.13
C SER A 213 17.62 31.09 5.94
N ASN A 214 17.47 29.83 5.49
CA ASN A 214 16.58 28.83 6.12
C ASN A 214 15.12 29.26 6.31
N ASN A 215 14.66 30.29 5.59
CA ASN A 215 13.30 30.81 5.70
C ASN A 215 12.66 31.02 4.32
N LYS A 216 13.08 32.06 3.56
CA LYS A 216 12.40 32.44 2.32
C LYS A 216 13.27 33.27 1.37
N ILE A 217 12.92 33.18 0.11
CA ILE A 217 13.43 34.06 -0.96
C ILE A 217 12.28 34.91 -1.47
N ILE A 218 12.43 36.22 -1.41
CA ILE A 218 11.46 37.19 -1.92
C ILE A 218 12.07 37.83 -3.14
N THR A 219 11.48 37.71 -4.31
CA THR A 219 12.00 38.24 -5.57
C THR A 219 11.04 39.26 -6.21
N GLY A 220 11.60 40.23 -6.93
CA GLY A 220 10.90 41.04 -7.92
C GLY A 220 10.53 40.22 -9.16
N PRO A 221 10.39 40.90 -10.33
CA PRO A 221 10.05 40.19 -11.55
C PRO A 221 11.05 39.08 -11.85
N ALA A 222 10.50 37.87 -12.07
CA ALA A 222 11.26 36.66 -12.36
C ALA A 222 10.68 35.95 -13.58
N TYR A 223 11.55 35.33 -14.37
CA TYR A 223 11.19 34.50 -15.49
C TYR A 223 12.11 33.28 -15.58
N MET A 224 11.62 32.25 -16.21
CA MET A 224 12.39 31.03 -16.41
C MET A 224 13.30 31.14 -17.62
N VAL A 225 14.50 30.59 -17.51
CA VAL A 225 15.45 30.40 -18.62
C VAL A 225 15.74 28.90 -18.72
N LEU A 226 15.66 28.34 -19.92
CA LEU A 226 15.96 26.95 -20.23
C LEU A 226 17.00 26.92 -21.35
N GLU A 227 18.15 26.28 -21.09
CA GLU A 227 19.27 26.24 -22.05
C GLU A 227 19.54 27.65 -22.70
N ASP A 228 19.68 28.66 -21.83
CA ASP A 228 19.88 30.08 -22.20
C ASP A 228 18.72 30.72 -22.98
N PHE A 229 17.64 30.00 -23.26
CA PHE A 229 16.47 30.57 -23.91
C PHE A 229 15.49 31.11 -22.86
N PRO A 230 15.22 32.43 -22.83
CA PRO A 230 14.32 33.03 -21.86
C PRO A 230 12.85 32.74 -22.21
N ILE A 231 12.13 32.15 -21.26
CA ILE A 231 10.70 31.90 -21.35
C ILE A 231 9.98 33.00 -20.56
N TYR A 232 9.47 34.01 -21.26
CA TYR A 232 8.86 35.20 -20.65
C TYR A 232 7.40 34.98 -20.20
N PHE A 233 6.80 33.82 -20.48
CA PHE A 233 5.42 33.55 -20.07
C PHE A 233 5.35 32.25 -19.32
N PRO A 234 4.75 32.23 -18.08
CA PRO A 234 4.26 33.40 -17.32
C PRO A 234 5.40 34.19 -16.67
N ILE A 235 5.35 35.53 -16.77
CA ILE A 235 6.21 36.39 -15.98
C ILE A 235 5.62 36.44 -14.57
N LEU A 236 6.42 36.09 -13.58
CA LEU A 236 6.06 36.28 -12.17
C LEU A 236 6.44 37.73 -11.80
N PRO A 237 5.47 38.62 -11.57
CA PRO A 237 5.76 40.02 -11.24
C PRO A 237 6.49 40.16 -9.90
N PHE A 238 6.27 39.24 -8.99
CA PHE A 238 7.01 39.00 -7.76
C PHE A 238 6.93 37.52 -7.42
N GLY A 239 7.91 36.99 -6.72
CA GLY A 239 7.95 35.60 -6.29
C GLY A 239 8.20 35.48 -4.79
N TYR A 240 7.66 34.45 -4.21
CA TYR A 240 7.93 34.01 -2.85
C TYR A 240 8.27 32.53 -2.91
N PHE A 241 9.51 32.19 -2.61
CA PHE A 241 9.99 30.81 -2.59
C PHE A 241 10.35 30.45 -1.15
N PRO A 242 9.80 29.37 -0.58
CA PRO A 242 10.26 28.86 0.71
C PRO A 242 11.70 28.37 0.59
N ASN A 243 12.52 28.71 1.55
CA ASN A 243 13.90 28.26 1.68
C ASN A 243 14.09 27.59 3.04
N SER A 244 13.17 26.69 3.40
CA SER A 244 13.22 25.96 4.65
C SER A 244 13.13 24.48 4.39
N THR A 245 13.76 23.67 5.23
CA THR A 245 13.64 22.20 5.23
C THR A 245 12.28 21.72 5.74
N THR A 246 11.40 22.63 6.18
CA THR A 246 10.06 22.34 6.65
C THR A 246 9.03 22.61 5.56
N TYR A 247 7.92 21.86 5.58
CA TYR A 247 6.82 22.08 4.65
C TYR A 247 6.27 23.50 4.74
N THR A 248 6.12 24.16 3.61
CA THR A 248 5.61 25.53 3.52
C THR A 248 4.42 25.59 2.58
N SER A 249 3.49 26.51 2.87
CA SER A 249 2.32 26.75 2.03
C SER A 249 2.71 27.50 0.75
N GLY A 250 2.03 27.21 -0.36
CA GLY A 250 2.32 27.83 -1.64
C GLY A 250 1.26 27.63 -2.72
N ILE A 251 1.44 28.33 -3.85
CA ILE A 251 0.57 28.23 -5.02
C ILE A 251 1.01 27.02 -5.86
N LEU A 252 0.05 26.19 -6.25
CA LEU A 252 0.24 25.09 -7.20
C LEU A 252 -0.01 25.61 -8.62
N VAL A 253 1.01 25.51 -9.47
CA VAL A 253 0.95 26.00 -10.85
C VAL A 253 0.13 25.01 -11.70
N PRO A 254 -0.90 25.47 -12.46
CA PRO A 254 -1.69 24.58 -13.30
C PRO A 254 -0.91 24.03 -14.49
N THR A 255 -1.18 22.79 -14.84
CA THR A 255 -0.75 22.22 -16.12
C THR A 255 -1.75 22.62 -17.19
N TYR A 256 -1.25 22.94 -18.40
CA TYR A 256 -2.09 23.32 -19.54
C TYR A 256 -2.01 22.28 -20.66
N GLY A 257 -3.03 22.24 -21.50
CA GLY A 257 -3.08 21.36 -22.64
C GLY A 257 -4.42 21.44 -23.35
N GLU A 258 -4.65 20.51 -24.27
CA GLU A 258 -5.86 20.42 -25.09
C GLU A 258 -6.40 18.99 -25.10
N GLU A 259 -7.71 18.86 -25.01
CA GLU A 259 -8.47 17.62 -25.21
C GLU A 259 -9.54 17.84 -26.27
N GLN A 260 -9.74 16.87 -27.16
CA GLN A 260 -10.72 16.95 -28.23
C GLN A 260 -12.16 17.16 -27.69
N ASN A 261 -12.51 16.44 -26.62
CA ASN A 261 -13.86 16.43 -26.09
C ASN A 261 -14.18 17.66 -25.22
N ARG A 262 -13.23 18.17 -24.42
CA ARG A 262 -13.43 19.26 -23.47
C ARG A 262 -12.68 20.55 -23.82
N GLY A 263 -11.88 20.54 -24.89
CA GLY A 263 -11.10 21.68 -25.37
C GLY A 263 -9.86 21.97 -24.55
N PHE A 264 -9.37 23.23 -24.61
CA PHE A 264 -8.21 23.65 -23.82
C PHE A 264 -8.49 23.57 -22.34
N PHE A 265 -7.45 23.22 -21.56
CA PHE A 265 -7.59 23.06 -20.12
C PHE A 265 -6.43 23.70 -19.34
N LEU A 266 -6.76 24.08 -18.10
CA LEU A 266 -5.84 24.29 -17.00
C LEU A 266 -6.21 23.31 -15.89
N ARG A 267 -5.30 22.43 -15.50
CA ARG A 267 -5.50 21.39 -14.48
C ARG A 267 -4.55 21.51 -13.32
N ASP A 268 -5.02 21.03 -12.16
CA ASP A 268 -4.23 20.90 -10.92
C ASP A 268 -3.69 22.23 -10.37
N GLY A 269 -4.18 23.38 -10.87
CA GLY A 269 -3.90 24.69 -10.31
C GLY A 269 -4.58 24.90 -8.97
N GLY A 270 -3.92 25.53 -8.00
CA GLY A 270 -4.54 25.74 -6.70
C GLY A 270 -3.60 26.28 -5.62
N TYR A 271 -3.88 25.88 -4.39
CA TYR A 271 -3.12 26.28 -3.23
C TYR A 271 -2.85 25.10 -2.29
N TYR A 272 -1.60 24.95 -1.91
CA TYR A 272 -1.15 24.01 -0.88
C TYR A 272 -1.03 24.73 0.45
N LEU A 273 -1.66 24.21 1.47
CA LEU A 273 -1.64 24.71 2.84
C LEU A 273 -0.92 23.70 3.74
N ALA A 274 0.26 24.05 4.21
CA ALA A 274 0.97 23.34 5.27
C ALA A 274 0.34 23.74 6.62
N ALA A 275 -0.77 23.09 6.97
CA ALA A 275 -1.59 23.52 8.11
C ALA A 275 -0.95 23.17 9.46
N SER A 276 -0.23 22.04 9.56
CA SER A 276 0.49 21.63 10.76
C SER A 276 1.51 20.52 10.45
N GLU A 277 2.32 20.16 11.42
CA GLU A 277 3.23 18.99 11.34
C GLU A 277 2.49 17.65 11.15
N TYR A 278 1.18 17.63 11.38
CA TYR A 278 0.37 16.41 11.36
C TYR A 278 -0.51 16.29 10.14
N PHE A 279 -0.84 17.36 9.45
CA PHE A 279 -1.67 17.33 8.24
C PHE A 279 -1.42 18.52 7.32
N ASP A 280 -1.58 18.26 6.03
CA ASP A 280 -1.58 19.23 4.95
C ASP A 280 -2.95 19.34 4.26
N LEU A 281 -3.13 20.31 3.40
CA LEU A 281 -4.31 20.44 2.55
C LEU A 281 -3.93 21.09 1.22
N ALA A 282 -4.17 20.39 0.12
CA ALA A 282 -4.11 20.96 -1.21
C ALA A 282 -5.53 21.15 -1.78
N VAL A 283 -5.86 22.37 -2.15
CA VAL A 283 -7.10 22.72 -2.85
C VAL A 283 -6.75 23.02 -4.29
N GLN A 284 -7.22 22.20 -5.23
CA GLN A 284 -6.88 22.30 -6.64
C GLN A 284 -8.14 22.39 -7.51
N GLY A 285 -8.01 22.99 -8.68
CA GLY A 285 -9.10 23.11 -9.64
C GLY A 285 -8.65 22.77 -11.06
N ASP A 286 -9.60 22.24 -11.83
CA ASP A 286 -9.47 22.04 -13.27
C ASP A 286 -10.55 22.83 -13.97
N ILE A 287 -10.19 23.53 -15.04
CA ILE A 287 -11.13 24.26 -15.89
C ILE A 287 -10.87 23.95 -17.37
N TYR A 288 -11.94 23.87 -18.13
CA TYR A 288 -11.91 23.52 -19.54
C TYR A 288 -12.67 24.53 -20.36
N SER A 289 -12.20 24.84 -21.58
CA SER A 289 -12.78 25.86 -22.44
C SER A 289 -14.23 25.59 -22.84
N LYS A 290 -14.68 24.30 -22.94
CA LYS A 290 -16.07 23.92 -23.19
C LYS A 290 -16.96 23.92 -21.92
N GLY A 291 -16.45 24.43 -20.81
CA GLY A 291 -17.21 24.67 -19.57
C GLY A 291 -17.30 23.48 -18.61
N SER A 292 -16.50 22.42 -18.77
CA SER A 292 -16.27 21.43 -17.75
C SER A 292 -15.38 22.01 -16.65
N TRP A 293 -15.56 21.59 -15.42
CA TRP A 293 -14.72 21.97 -14.30
C TRP A 293 -14.68 20.89 -13.21
N ASN A 294 -13.62 20.88 -12.41
CA ASN A 294 -13.46 19.96 -11.29
C ASN A 294 -12.70 20.64 -10.15
N THR A 295 -13.07 20.37 -8.92
CA THR A 295 -12.36 20.80 -7.72
C THR A 295 -11.89 19.58 -6.94
N LYS A 296 -10.68 19.66 -6.41
CA LYS A 296 -9.99 18.57 -5.70
C LYS A 296 -9.52 19.07 -4.34
N PHE A 297 -9.76 18.29 -3.31
CA PHE A 297 -9.27 18.50 -1.96
C PHE A 297 -8.42 17.30 -1.59
N ASN A 298 -7.13 17.50 -1.44
CA ASN A 298 -6.17 16.48 -1.07
C ASN A 298 -5.59 16.81 0.29
N THR A 299 -5.61 15.88 1.21
CA THR A 299 -4.99 16.02 2.51
C THR A 299 -4.28 14.74 2.90
N ASN A 300 -3.05 14.86 3.36
CA ASN A 300 -2.31 13.81 4.02
C ASN A 300 -2.19 14.15 5.49
N TYR A 301 -2.33 13.16 6.34
CA TYR A 301 -2.19 13.36 7.77
C TYR A 301 -1.42 12.20 8.39
N ARG A 302 -0.50 12.52 9.30
CA ARG A 302 0.35 11.53 9.95
C ARG A 302 0.70 11.97 11.37
N LYS A 303 0.59 11.03 12.30
CA LYS A 303 1.14 11.19 13.64
C LYS A 303 1.99 9.96 13.97
N ARG A 304 3.31 10.16 14.08
CA ARG A 304 4.28 9.07 14.28
C ARG A 304 3.86 8.18 15.45
N TYR A 305 3.91 6.85 15.25
CA TYR A 305 3.48 5.82 16.19
C TYR A 305 1.98 5.85 16.57
N LYS A 306 1.14 6.61 15.88
CA LYS A 306 -0.30 6.64 16.13
C LYS A 306 -1.12 6.29 14.90
N PHE A 307 -1.00 7.05 13.84
CA PHE A 307 -1.75 6.82 12.60
C PHE A 307 -1.14 7.56 11.41
N ASN A 308 -1.49 7.10 10.23
CA ASN A 308 -1.28 7.79 8.96
C ASN A 308 -2.52 7.65 8.08
N GLY A 309 -2.66 8.53 7.12
CA GLY A 309 -3.74 8.44 6.14
C GLY A 309 -3.74 9.58 5.14
N SER A 310 -4.56 9.40 4.11
CA SER A 310 -4.81 10.41 3.07
C SER A 310 -6.30 10.47 2.74
N LEU A 311 -6.79 11.66 2.42
CA LEU A 311 -8.16 11.87 1.98
C LEU A 311 -8.14 12.74 0.72
N ASN A 312 -8.70 12.20 -0.37
CA ASN A 312 -8.89 12.89 -1.63
C ASN A 312 -10.39 12.98 -1.92
N ILE A 313 -10.90 14.19 -2.04
CA ILE A 313 -12.29 14.47 -2.40
C ILE A 313 -12.28 15.27 -3.68
N GLN A 314 -13.02 14.81 -4.68
CA GLN A 314 -13.14 15.49 -5.96
C GLN A 314 -14.61 15.64 -6.34
N TYR A 315 -14.94 16.80 -6.85
CA TYR A 315 -16.28 17.07 -7.37
C TYR A 315 -16.20 17.97 -8.59
N GLY A 316 -17.01 17.70 -9.60
CA GLY A 316 -17.00 18.48 -10.81
C GLY A 316 -18.20 18.21 -11.73
N ILE A 317 -18.24 18.94 -12.82
CA ILE A 317 -19.22 18.80 -13.89
C ILE A 317 -18.48 18.57 -15.20
N ASP A 318 -18.75 17.43 -15.81
CA ASP A 318 -18.25 17.08 -17.14
C ASP A 318 -19.32 17.43 -18.18
N LYS A 319 -18.94 18.23 -19.16
CA LYS A 319 -19.75 18.59 -20.34
C LYS A 319 -19.02 18.11 -21.57
N LEU A 320 -19.65 17.28 -22.37
CA LEU A 320 -19.13 16.71 -23.61
C LEU A 320 -19.99 17.15 -24.78
N GLY A 321 -19.37 17.31 -25.95
CA GLY A 321 -20.06 17.76 -27.16
C GLY A 321 -20.38 19.26 -27.12
N GLU A 322 -21.10 19.69 -28.13
CA GLU A 322 -21.53 21.09 -28.28
C GLU A 322 -22.98 21.27 -27.90
N ARG A 323 -23.27 22.37 -27.20
CA ARG A 323 -24.61 22.68 -26.70
C ARG A 323 -25.58 22.88 -27.86
N GLY A 324 -26.64 22.06 -27.93
CA GLY A 324 -27.65 22.09 -28.99
C GLY A 324 -27.50 20.95 -30.01
N LEU A 325 -26.47 20.10 -29.90
CA LEU A 325 -26.35 18.88 -30.69
C LEU A 325 -26.76 17.65 -29.85
N ASP A 326 -27.18 16.58 -30.50
CA ASP A 326 -27.57 15.31 -29.85
C ASP A 326 -26.38 14.66 -29.10
N THR A 327 -25.17 15.04 -29.44
CA THR A 327 -23.94 14.59 -28.78
C THR A 327 -23.65 15.30 -27.45
N TYR A 328 -24.42 16.34 -27.10
CA TYR A 328 -24.22 17.06 -25.83
C TYR A 328 -24.65 16.24 -24.65
N SER A 329 -23.72 16.04 -23.72
CA SER A 329 -24.00 15.40 -22.44
C SER A 329 -23.42 16.20 -21.27
N ARG A 330 -24.16 16.21 -20.17
CA ARG A 330 -23.75 16.84 -18.91
C ARG A 330 -23.87 15.82 -17.79
N SER A 331 -22.79 15.56 -17.08
CA SER A 331 -22.75 14.65 -15.93
C SER A 331 -22.06 15.27 -14.74
N ASN A 332 -22.59 14.98 -13.56
CA ASN A 332 -21.89 15.31 -12.32
C ASN A 332 -20.91 14.21 -11.99
N SER A 333 -19.67 14.57 -11.73
CA SER A 333 -18.61 13.63 -11.35
C SER A 333 -18.14 13.88 -9.93
N PHE A 334 -18.03 12.80 -9.16
CA PHE A 334 -17.44 12.86 -7.84
C PHE A 334 -16.52 11.66 -7.60
N ALA A 335 -15.52 11.87 -6.73
CA ALA A 335 -14.72 10.78 -6.18
C ALA A 335 -14.37 11.10 -4.73
N VAL A 336 -14.41 10.08 -3.88
CA VAL A 336 -13.93 10.13 -2.50
C VAL A 336 -12.99 8.93 -2.31
N ARG A 337 -11.72 9.23 -2.08
CA ARG A 337 -10.70 8.23 -1.76
C ARG A 337 -10.16 8.55 -0.36
N TRP A 338 -10.27 7.59 0.53
CA TRP A 338 -9.78 7.75 1.90
C TRP A 338 -9.01 6.51 2.31
N SER A 339 -7.77 6.73 2.70
CA SER A 339 -6.90 5.71 3.28
C SER A 339 -6.57 6.12 4.71
N HIS A 340 -6.70 5.17 5.64
CA HIS A 340 -6.32 5.38 7.04
C HIS A 340 -5.77 4.08 7.61
N SER A 341 -4.67 4.18 8.31
CA SER A 341 -4.06 3.06 9.04
C SER A 341 -3.66 3.53 10.43
N GLN A 342 -4.14 2.85 11.45
CA GLN A 342 -3.70 3.01 12.82
C GLN A 342 -2.44 2.18 13.04
N ASP A 343 -1.40 2.77 13.61
CA ASP A 343 -0.17 2.07 13.99
C ASP A 343 -0.45 1.10 15.15
N SER A 344 0.08 -0.12 15.05
CA SER A 344 -0.06 -1.14 16.10
C SER A 344 0.55 -0.71 17.45
N LYS A 345 1.54 0.19 17.42
CA LYS A 345 2.16 0.78 18.62
C LYS A 345 1.24 1.75 19.35
N ALA A 346 0.25 2.33 18.66
CA ALA A 346 -0.71 3.24 19.29
C ALA A 346 -1.61 2.53 20.31
N ASN A 347 -2.08 1.33 19.95
CA ASN A 347 -2.84 0.47 20.85
C ASN A 347 -2.73 -1.00 20.37
N PRO A 348 -2.01 -1.88 21.07
CA PRO A 348 -1.82 -3.28 20.69
C PRO A 348 -3.13 -4.09 20.65
N ASN A 349 -4.15 -3.62 21.36
CA ASN A 349 -5.43 -4.32 21.52
C ASN A 349 -6.53 -3.78 20.62
N GLN A 350 -6.25 -2.72 19.86
CA GLN A 350 -7.22 -2.08 18.99
C GLN A 350 -6.55 -1.70 17.67
N SER A 351 -7.23 -1.94 16.56
CA SER A 351 -6.82 -1.46 15.25
C SER A 351 -7.99 -0.85 14.49
N PHE A 352 -7.73 0.24 13.84
CA PHE A 352 -8.66 0.90 12.93
C PHE A 352 -7.97 1.13 11.60
N SER A 353 -8.64 0.71 10.52
CA SER A 353 -8.18 0.94 9.15
C SER A 353 -9.34 1.27 8.23
N ALA A 354 -9.08 2.12 7.26
CA ALA A 354 -10.04 2.47 6.23
C ALA A 354 -9.36 2.52 4.86
N SER A 355 -10.01 1.94 3.87
CA SER A 355 -9.67 2.05 2.46
C SER A 355 -10.96 2.29 1.69
N VAL A 356 -11.25 3.54 1.39
CA VAL A 356 -12.48 3.97 0.75
C VAL A 356 -12.19 4.44 -0.66
N ASN A 357 -12.89 3.90 -1.64
CA ASN A 357 -12.85 4.31 -3.04
C ASN A 357 -14.29 4.36 -3.57
N LEU A 358 -14.86 5.55 -3.55
CA LEU A 358 -16.21 5.85 -4.04
C LEU A 358 -16.10 6.80 -5.21
N THR A 359 -16.64 6.44 -6.36
CA THR A 359 -16.62 7.28 -7.56
C THR A 359 -17.94 7.21 -8.28
N SER A 360 -18.35 8.29 -8.94
CA SER A 360 -19.50 8.28 -9.82
C SER A 360 -19.24 7.40 -11.05
N ALA A 361 -20.28 6.75 -11.58
CA ALA A 361 -20.21 5.98 -12.79
C ALA A 361 -19.76 6.88 -13.98
N GLY A 362 -18.87 6.36 -14.80
CA GLY A 362 -18.38 7.07 -16.00
C GLY A 362 -17.21 8.04 -15.76
N ARG A 363 -16.97 8.51 -14.51
CA ARG A 363 -15.88 9.44 -14.23
C ARG A 363 -14.51 8.92 -14.70
N GLU A 364 -14.21 7.66 -14.45
CA GLU A 364 -12.91 7.07 -14.79
C GLU A 364 -12.70 6.91 -16.29
N LYS A 365 -13.78 6.81 -17.07
CA LYS A 365 -13.67 6.79 -18.53
C LYS A 365 -13.16 8.13 -19.08
N LEU A 366 -13.48 9.23 -18.41
CA LEU A 366 -13.13 10.59 -18.85
C LEU A 366 -11.84 11.11 -18.17
N ASN A 367 -11.57 10.68 -16.95
CA ASN A 367 -10.53 11.26 -16.10
C ASN A 367 -9.46 10.26 -15.63
N ALA A 368 -9.43 9.03 -16.18
CA ALA A 368 -8.41 8.04 -15.82
C ALA A 368 -7.00 8.53 -16.16
N VAL A 369 -6.12 8.46 -15.18
CA VAL A 369 -4.70 8.85 -15.32
C VAL A 369 -3.87 7.67 -15.85
N SER A 370 -4.30 6.44 -15.59
CA SER A 370 -3.62 5.23 -16.05
C SER A 370 -4.58 4.29 -16.77
N SER A 371 -4.03 3.45 -17.64
CA SER A 371 -4.79 2.41 -18.31
C SER A 371 -5.41 1.41 -17.33
N GLN A 372 -4.78 1.19 -16.20
CA GLN A 372 -5.28 0.29 -15.16
C GLN A 372 -6.49 0.88 -14.43
N GLU A 373 -6.49 2.17 -14.13
CA GLU A 373 -7.64 2.88 -13.57
C GLU A 373 -8.84 2.84 -14.54
N TYR A 374 -8.58 3.06 -15.81
CA TYR A 374 -9.58 2.96 -16.88
C TYR A 374 -10.19 1.55 -17.00
N LEU A 375 -9.38 0.50 -16.87
CA LEU A 375 -9.79 -0.90 -16.97
C LEU A 375 -10.51 -1.41 -15.71
N SER A 376 -10.37 -0.72 -14.60
CA SER A 376 -10.93 -1.12 -13.32
C SER A 376 -12.43 -0.86 -13.27
N ASN A 377 -13.21 -1.87 -13.66
CA ASN A 377 -14.67 -1.82 -13.55
C ASN A 377 -15.18 -2.06 -12.12
N ARG A 378 -14.36 -2.58 -11.24
CA ARG A 378 -14.73 -2.89 -9.85
C ARG A 378 -14.01 -1.98 -8.87
N LYS A 379 -14.78 -1.38 -7.98
CA LYS A 379 -14.28 -0.57 -6.87
C LYS A 379 -14.74 -1.16 -5.56
N SER A 380 -13.86 -1.20 -4.61
CA SER A 380 -14.17 -1.72 -3.28
C SER A 380 -13.76 -0.71 -2.22
N SER A 381 -14.55 -0.62 -1.18
CA SER A 381 -14.23 0.15 0.02
C SER A 381 -14.40 -0.74 1.25
N SER A 382 -13.53 -0.57 2.21
CA SER A 382 -13.63 -1.24 3.49
C SER A 382 -13.21 -0.30 4.62
N ILE A 383 -13.98 -0.28 5.69
CA ILE A 383 -13.61 0.33 6.96
C ILE A 383 -13.65 -0.78 7.98
N SER A 384 -12.56 -0.99 8.70
CA SER A 384 -12.41 -2.11 9.64
C SER A 384 -11.98 -1.60 11.01
N PHE A 385 -12.68 -2.05 12.03
CA PHE A 385 -12.34 -1.84 13.43
C PHE A 385 -12.20 -3.19 14.11
N THR A 386 -11.11 -3.43 14.80
CA THR A 386 -10.89 -4.68 15.55
C THR A 386 -10.46 -4.32 16.97
N LYS A 387 -11.06 -5.01 17.96
CA LYS A 387 -10.71 -4.86 19.36
C LYS A 387 -10.50 -6.22 20.00
N LYS A 388 -9.36 -6.41 20.64
CA LYS A 388 -9.06 -7.54 21.52
C LYS A 388 -9.30 -7.08 22.95
N PHE A 389 -10.07 -7.83 23.73
CA PHE A 389 -10.29 -7.52 25.12
C PHE A 389 -9.17 -8.13 25.97
N GLU A 390 -8.42 -7.27 26.66
CA GLU A 390 -7.27 -7.68 27.45
C GLU A 390 -7.62 -8.74 28.49
N ASN A 391 -6.71 -9.69 28.69
CA ASN A 391 -6.85 -10.79 29.66
C ASN A 391 -8.11 -11.63 29.49
N THR A 392 -8.80 -11.51 28.35
CA THR A 392 -9.98 -12.29 28.01
C THR A 392 -9.81 -13.01 26.67
N PRO A 393 -10.53 -14.09 26.42
CA PRO A 393 -10.50 -14.77 25.13
C PRO A 393 -11.35 -14.08 24.06
N PHE A 394 -11.86 -12.87 24.31
CA PHE A 394 -12.82 -12.21 23.42
C PHE A 394 -12.14 -11.27 22.44
N ASN A 395 -12.63 -11.30 21.20
CA ASN A 395 -12.28 -10.38 20.14
C ASN A 395 -13.56 -9.89 19.45
N MET A 396 -13.58 -8.65 19.05
CA MET A 396 -14.65 -8.05 18.25
C MET A 396 -14.06 -7.40 17.00
N SER A 397 -14.69 -7.61 15.86
CA SER A 397 -14.42 -6.84 14.65
C SER A 397 -15.73 -6.28 14.07
N ALA A 398 -15.65 -5.07 13.54
CA ALA A 398 -16.75 -4.42 12.84
C ALA A 398 -16.24 -3.92 11.51
N ASN A 399 -16.91 -4.27 10.42
CA ASN A 399 -16.52 -3.92 9.06
C ASN A 399 -17.69 -3.27 8.34
N LEU A 400 -17.37 -2.21 7.59
CA LEU A 400 -18.25 -1.63 6.60
C LEU A 400 -17.64 -1.90 5.23
N ARG A 401 -18.40 -2.49 4.32
CA ARG A 401 -17.91 -2.85 2.98
C ARG A 401 -18.83 -2.29 1.90
N HIS A 402 -18.20 -1.79 0.86
CA HIS A 402 -18.83 -1.34 -0.36
C HIS A 402 -18.12 -1.98 -1.55
N SER A 403 -18.88 -2.42 -2.53
CA SER A 403 -18.39 -2.86 -3.83
C SER A 403 -19.28 -2.29 -4.92
N GLN A 404 -18.69 -1.66 -5.90
CA GLN A 404 -19.37 -1.07 -7.07
C GLN A 404 -18.81 -1.69 -8.33
N ASN A 405 -19.69 -2.04 -9.27
CA ASN A 405 -19.32 -2.43 -10.61
C ASN A 405 -19.78 -1.34 -11.58
N SER A 406 -18.83 -0.69 -12.26
CA SER A 406 -19.10 0.43 -13.15
C SER A 406 -19.64 0.00 -14.51
N SER A 407 -19.47 -1.28 -14.92
CA SER A 407 -19.95 -1.77 -16.23
C SER A 407 -21.47 -1.92 -16.29
N ASP A 408 -22.09 -2.34 -15.20
CA ASP A 408 -23.52 -2.55 -15.05
C ASP A 408 -24.18 -1.56 -14.08
N SER A 409 -23.40 -0.63 -13.53
CA SER A 409 -23.82 0.39 -12.55
C SER A 409 -24.45 -0.19 -11.29
N THR A 410 -23.99 -1.38 -10.86
CA THR A 410 -24.49 -2.05 -9.66
C THR A 410 -23.62 -1.76 -8.43
N ILE A 411 -24.27 -1.74 -7.27
CA ILE A 411 -23.66 -1.56 -5.95
C ILE A 411 -24.05 -2.71 -5.03
N SER A 412 -23.09 -3.13 -4.23
CA SER A 412 -23.28 -4.05 -3.11
C SER A 412 -22.71 -3.43 -1.84
N LEU A 413 -23.51 -3.45 -0.77
CA LEU A 413 -23.15 -2.90 0.53
C LEU A 413 -23.26 -3.95 1.62
N SER A 414 -22.35 -3.92 2.61
CA SER A 414 -22.48 -4.64 3.89
C SER A 414 -22.22 -3.65 5.01
N LEU A 415 -23.27 -3.26 5.73
CA LEU A 415 -23.28 -2.13 6.68
C LEU A 415 -24.20 -2.41 7.88
N PRO A 416 -23.70 -2.78 9.06
CA PRO A 416 -22.38 -3.30 9.35
C PRO A 416 -22.26 -4.82 9.16
N GLU A 417 -21.03 -5.30 9.08
CA GLU A 417 -20.71 -6.71 9.33
C GLU A 417 -19.88 -6.77 10.62
N MET A 418 -20.45 -7.33 11.69
CA MET A 418 -19.80 -7.42 13.00
C MET A 418 -19.54 -8.87 13.36
N THR A 419 -18.34 -9.15 13.84
CA THR A 419 -18.00 -10.49 14.36
C THR A 419 -17.53 -10.34 15.80
N PHE A 420 -18.16 -11.09 16.68
CA PHE A 420 -17.73 -11.28 18.05
C PHE A 420 -17.25 -12.72 18.22
N SER A 421 -16.03 -12.92 18.65
CA SER A 421 -15.46 -14.26 18.79
C SER A 421 -14.83 -14.45 20.17
N MET A 422 -14.99 -15.67 20.67
CA MET A 422 -14.32 -16.17 21.87
C MET A 422 -13.31 -17.24 21.45
N GLY A 423 -12.06 -16.98 21.72
CA GLY A 423 -10.98 -17.94 21.54
C GLY A 423 -11.24 -19.21 22.36
N LYS A 424 -10.53 -20.28 22.03
CA LYS A 424 -10.74 -21.59 22.67
C LYS A 424 -10.55 -21.50 24.19
N ILE A 425 -11.62 -21.79 24.92
CA ILE A 425 -11.62 -21.91 26.37
C ILE A 425 -11.77 -23.36 26.77
N TYR A 426 -11.34 -23.69 27.98
CA TYR A 426 -11.43 -25.02 28.56
C TYR A 426 -12.25 -24.94 29.88
N PRO A 427 -13.57 -24.94 29.82
CA PRO A 427 -14.41 -24.63 30.95
C PRO A 427 -14.28 -25.64 32.13
N LEU A 428 -13.88 -26.86 31.82
CA LEU A 428 -13.72 -27.93 32.81
C LEU A 428 -12.29 -28.07 33.33
N ARG A 429 -11.36 -27.14 32.98
CA ARG A 429 -9.97 -27.18 33.44
C ARG A 429 -9.85 -26.64 34.85
N ARG A 430 -9.21 -27.40 35.72
CA ARG A 430 -8.92 -26.97 37.11
C ARG A 430 -8.02 -25.77 37.15
N LYS A 431 -8.33 -24.80 38.03
CA LYS A 431 -7.50 -23.59 38.20
C LYS A 431 -6.17 -23.95 38.89
N ASN A 432 -6.19 -24.68 39.98
CA ASN A 432 -5.01 -25.14 40.72
C ASN A 432 -4.68 -26.57 40.29
N ARG A 433 -3.65 -26.73 39.47
CA ARG A 433 -3.32 -27.95 38.75
C ARG A 433 -2.06 -28.60 39.33
N SER A 434 -2.19 -29.88 39.76
CA SER A 434 -1.07 -30.77 39.97
C SER A 434 -1.24 -32.01 39.09
N GLY A 435 -0.17 -32.45 38.41
CA GLY A 435 -0.15 -33.63 37.56
C GLY A 435 -0.70 -33.43 36.14
N ALA A 436 -0.87 -34.53 35.40
CA ALA A 436 -1.33 -34.57 34.04
C ALA A 436 -2.81 -34.17 33.89
N LEU A 437 -3.13 -33.57 32.74
CA LEU A 437 -4.51 -33.16 32.40
C LEU A 437 -5.40 -34.41 32.32
N LYS A 438 -6.50 -34.42 33.06
CA LYS A 438 -7.57 -35.41 32.91
C LYS A 438 -8.27 -35.22 31.54
N TRP A 439 -8.89 -36.27 31.01
CA TRP A 439 -9.49 -36.26 29.69
C TRP A 439 -10.57 -35.16 29.53
N TRP A 440 -11.40 -34.90 30.55
CA TRP A 440 -12.42 -33.85 30.51
C TRP A 440 -11.84 -32.42 30.57
N GLU A 441 -10.65 -32.22 31.12
CA GLU A 441 -9.98 -30.94 31.14
C GLU A 441 -9.53 -30.46 29.76
N LYS A 442 -9.51 -31.39 28.80
CA LYS A 442 -9.19 -31.12 27.38
C LYS A 442 -10.40 -30.72 26.53
N PHE A 443 -11.59 -30.70 27.16
CA PHE A 443 -12.82 -30.25 26.50
C PHE A 443 -12.74 -28.76 26.23
N GLY A 444 -12.78 -28.37 24.94
CA GLY A 444 -12.61 -26.99 24.53
C GLY A 444 -13.82 -26.46 23.78
N VAL A 445 -14.19 -25.22 24.04
CA VAL A 445 -15.31 -24.53 23.40
C VAL A 445 -14.80 -23.24 22.78
N ASN A 446 -15.17 -23.00 21.53
CA ASN A 446 -14.99 -21.70 20.85
C ASN A 446 -16.39 -21.14 20.56
N TYR A 447 -16.46 -19.84 20.33
CA TYR A 447 -17.68 -19.19 19.86
C TYR A 447 -17.34 -18.13 18.81
N SER A 448 -18.16 -18.04 17.78
CA SER A 448 -18.12 -16.95 16.80
C SER A 448 -19.56 -16.55 16.46
N GLY A 449 -19.91 -15.31 16.80
CA GLY A 449 -21.14 -14.64 16.38
C GLY A 449 -20.85 -13.66 15.26
N ASN A 450 -21.59 -13.70 14.16
CA ASN A 450 -21.49 -12.78 13.05
C ASN A 450 -22.85 -12.15 12.75
N LEU A 451 -22.95 -10.84 12.93
CA LEU A 451 -24.09 -10.02 12.52
C LEU A 451 -23.75 -9.40 11.18
N ARG A 452 -24.63 -9.51 10.23
CA ARG A 452 -24.44 -8.90 8.91
C ARG A 452 -25.74 -8.34 8.35
N ASN A 453 -25.62 -7.11 7.83
CA ASN A 453 -26.67 -6.48 7.03
C ASN A 453 -26.09 -6.20 5.65
N SER A 454 -26.71 -6.65 4.61
CA SER A 454 -26.18 -6.46 3.24
C SER A 454 -27.29 -6.32 2.21
N ILE A 455 -26.95 -5.57 1.15
CA ILE A 455 -27.70 -5.51 -0.09
C ILE A 455 -26.74 -5.74 -1.25
N THR A 456 -27.10 -6.49 -2.25
CA THR A 456 -26.20 -6.90 -3.32
C THR A 456 -26.84 -6.69 -4.69
N GLY A 457 -26.04 -6.18 -5.64
CA GLY A 457 -26.42 -6.11 -7.05
C GLY A 457 -27.51 -5.08 -7.39
N VAL A 458 -27.74 -4.09 -6.53
CA VAL A 458 -28.75 -3.04 -6.77
C VAL A 458 -28.16 -1.96 -7.67
N LYS A 459 -28.95 -1.43 -8.61
CA LYS A 459 -28.52 -0.29 -9.44
C LYS A 459 -28.31 0.95 -8.57
N GLN A 460 -27.27 1.68 -8.88
CA GLN A 460 -26.86 2.86 -8.09
C GLN A 460 -28.00 3.89 -7.94
N ALA A 461 -28.81 4.07 -8.98
CA ALA A 461 -29.94 5.00 -8.95
C ALA A 461 -31.06 4.58 -7.97
N GLU A 462 -31.24 3.28 -7.79
CA GLU A 462 -32.35 2.69 -7.01
C GLU A 462 -31.94 2.43 -5.55
N LEU A 463 -30.68 2.64 -5.18
CA LEU A 463 -30.17 2.27 -3.85
C LEU A 463 -30.89 3.02 -2.71
N LEU A 464 -31.29 4.27 -2.93
CA LEU A 464 -31.97 5.08 -1.92
C LEU A 464 -33.45 4.73 -1.75
N ASP A 465 -34.04 4.06 -2.73
CA ASP A 465 -35.41 3.63 -2.70
C ASP A 465 -35.58 2.27 -1.99
N GLN A 466 -34.45 1.61 -1.67
CA GLN A 466 -34.44 0.31 -0.98
C GLN A 466 -34.71 0.46 0.51
N SER A 467 -35.71 -0.24 0.98
CA SER A 467 -36.03 -0.32 2.40
C SER A 467 -35.04 -1.20 3.15
N PHE A 468 -34.49 -0.71 4.26
CA PHE A 468 -33.59 -1.49 5.10
C PHE A 468 -34.25 -2.75 5.69
N ALA A 469 -35.52 -2.69 6.00
CA ALA A 469 -36.25 -3.83 6.57
C ALA A 469 -36.67 -4.86 5.51
N ARG A 470 -37.12 -4.39 4.33
CA ARG A 470 -37.70 -5.25 3.30
C ARG A 470 -36.64 -5.80 2.35
N ASP A 471 -35.81 -4.91 1.80
CA ASP A 471 -34.95 -5.23 0.66
C ASP A 471 -33.54 -5.65 1.08
N TRP A 472 -33.06 -5.14 2.21
CA TRP A 472 -31.79 -5.59 2.78
C TRP A 472 -31.92 -6.99 3.39
N GLN A 473 -30.83 -7.75 3.30
CA GLN A 473 -30.70 -9.02 3.97
C GLN A 473 -30.02 -8.84 5.32
N ASN A 474 -30.74 -9.17 6.38
CA ASN A 474 -30.31 -8.98 7.76
C ASN A 474 -30.28 -10.34 8.47
N GLY A 475 -29.27 -10.56 9.30
CA GLY A 475 -29.21 -11.78 10.09
C GLY A 475 -28.03 -11.84 11.06
N ILE A 476 -28.11 -12.82 11.96
CA ILE A 476 -27.05 -13.14 12.91
C ILE A 476 -26.76 -14.64 12.79
N LYS A 477 -25.48 -14.97 12.68
CA LYS A 477 -25.00 -16.36 12.67
C LYS A 477 -24.17 -16.62 13.92
N HIS A 478 -24.50 -17.68 14.64
CA HIS A 478 -23.74 -18.22 15.76
C HIS A 478 -23.09 -19.52 15.34
N ASN A 479 -21.81 -19.70 15.66
CA ASN A 479 -21.07 -20.94 15.46
C ASN A 479 -20.35 -21.31 16.74
N ILE A 480 -20.62 -22.51 17.25
CA ILE A 480 -20.10 -23.03 18.51
C ILE A 480 -19.43 -24.38 18.22
N PRO A 481 -18.18 -24.39 17.75
CA PRO A 481 -17.41 -25.61 17.63
C PRO A 481 -16.90 -26.06 19.00
N ILE A 482 -17.22 -27.31 19.33
CA ILE A 482 -16.81 -27.96 20.55
C ILE A 482 -15.74 -28.99 20.20
N SER A 483 -14.56 -28.83 20.75
CA SER A 483 -13.44 -29.76 20.60
C SER A 483 -13.53 -30.78 21.74
N LEU A 484 -13.76 -32.01 21.41
CA LEU A 484 -13.66 -33.10 22.35
C LEU A 484 -12.21 -33.55 22.54
N PRO A 485 -11.88 -34.24 23.64
CA PRO A 485 -10.52 -34.69 23.88
C PRO A 485 -9.98 -35.55 22.75
N SER A 486 -8.87 -35.17 22.15
CA SER A 486 -8.15 -36.00 21.21
C SER A 486 -7.39 -37.11 21.96
N PHE A 487 -7.28 -38.26 21.35
CA PHE A 487 -6.53 -39.42 21.88
C PHE A 487 -5.70 -40.07 20.78
N ASN A 488 -4.57 -40.61 21.17
CA ASN A 488 -3.71 -41.36 20.27
C ASN A 488 -3.99 -42.88 20.38
N LEU A 489 -4.37 -43.48 19.27
CA LEU A 489 -4.47 -44.91 19.16
C LEU A 489 -3.12 -45.48 18.71
N PHE A 490 -2.65 -46.55 19.37
CA PHE A 490 -1.35 -47.18 19.14
C PHE A 490 -0.16 -46.20 19.13
N ASN A 491 -0.26 -45.05 19.84
CA ASN A 491 0.70 -43.97 19.91
C ASN A 491 1.03 -43.27 18.56
N HIS A 492 0.41 -43.66 17.45
CA HIS A 492 0.72 -43.21 16.12
C HIS A 492 -0.44 -42.54 15.39
N ILE A 493 -1.67 -42.90 15.69
CA ILE A 493 -2.88 -42.36 15.05
C ILE A 493 -3.58 -41.42 16.00
N ASN A 494 -3.62 -40.14 15.63
CA ASN A 494 -4.32 -39.14 16.41
C ASN A 494 -5.80 -39.06 15.99
N PHE A 495 -6.69 -39.37 16.92
CA PHE A 495 -8.13 -39.20 16.77
C PHE A 495 -8.59 -37.91 17.41
N SER A 496 -9.29 -37.08 16.63
CA SER A 496 -9.81 -35.79 17.07
C SER A 496 -11.32 -35.73 16.81
N PRO A 497 -12.15 -36.12 17.80
CA PRO A 497 -13.58 -35.94 17.68
C PRO A 497 -13.96 -34.47 17.89
N GLY A 498 -15.04 -34.05 17.24
CA GLY A 498 -15.58 -32.71 17.31
C GLY A 498 -17.10 -32.69 17.16
N PHE A 499 -17.71 -31.68 17.72
CA PHE A 499 -19.12 -31.37 17.57
C PHE A 499 -19.24 -29.92 17.21
N SER A 500 -20.03 -29.58 16.20
CA SER A 500 -20.27 -28.20 15.76
C SER A 500 -21.76 -27.91 15.83
N TYR A 501 -22.11 -26.84 16.51
CA TYR A 501 -23.43 -26.27 16.53
C TYR A 501 -23.46 -24.95 15.84
N ASN A 502 -24.34 -24.77 14.86
CA ASN A 502 -24.58 -23.53 14.14
C ASN A 502 -26.02 -23.09 14.36
N GLU A 503 -26.19 -21.79 14.53
CA GLU A 503 -27.51 -21.19 14.65
C GLU A 503 -27.54 -19.91 13.85
N LYS A 504 -28.64 -19.68 13.14
CA LYS A 504 -28.83 -18.50 12.30
C LYS A 504 -30.15 -17.84 12.70
N TRP A 505 -30.12 -16.56 12.95
CA TRP A 505 -31.29 -15.75 13.22
C TRP A 505 -31.55 -14.86 12.02
N TYR A 506 -32.74 -15.02 11.45
CA TYR A 506 -33.24 -14.20 10.37
C TYR A 506 -34.41 -13.37 10.88
N PHE A 507 -34.65 -12.22 10.26
CA PHE A 507 -35.76 -11.33 10.61
C PHE A 507 -36.91 -11.42 9.61
N LYS A 508 -36.84 -12.37 8.69
CA LYS A 508 -37.89 -12.71 7.73
C LYS A 508 -37.77 -14.18 7.31
N LYS A 509 -38.84 -14.72 6.79
CA LYS A 509 -38.90 -16.02 6.11
C LYS A 509 -39.86 -15.92 4.93
N PHE A 510 -39.81 -16.90 4.03
CA PHE A 510 -40.70 -16.97 2.90
C PHE A 510 -41.81 -18.02 3.19
N GLN A 511 -42.99 -17.73 2.72
CA GLN A 511 -44.12 -18.64 2.65
C GLN A 511 -44.49 -18.87 1.20
N TYR A 512 -44.77 -20.10 0.84
CA TYR A 512 -45.06 -20.47 -0.55
C TYR A 512 -46.50 -20.98 -0.64
N SER A 513 -47.22 -20.53 -1.69
CA SER A 513 -48.58 -20.97 -1.96
C SER A 513 -48.77 -21.25 -3.45
N TYR A 514 -49.58 -22.24 -3.78
CA TYR A 514 -49.94 -22.51 -5.16
C TYR A 514 -50.93 -21.44 -5.65
N ASP A 515 -50.63 -20.84 -6.80
CA ASP A 515 -51.49 -19.87 -7.47
C ASP A 515 -51.39 -20.07 -8.98
N PRO A 516 -52.45 -20.64 -9.62
CA PRO A 516 -52.40 -20.96 -11.02
C PRO A 516 -52.40 -19.73 -11.95
N ASP A 517 -52.83 -18.57 -11.43
CA ASP A 517 -52.94 -17.34 -12.19
C ASP A 517 -51.65 -16.48 -12.20
N VAL A 518 -50.66 -16.89 -11.43
CA VAL A 518 -49.36 -16.16 -11.32
C VAL A 518 -48.39 -16.69 -12.38
N ASP A 519 -48.03 -15.88 -13.33
CA ASP A 519 -46.89 -16.13 -14.25
C ASP A 519 -45.63 -15.38 -13.79
N HIS A 520 -44.87 -16.04 -12.95
CA HIS A 520 -43.54 -15.52 -12.58
C HIS A 520 -42.48 -16.11 -13.50
N SER A 521 -41.95 -15.28 -14.39
CA SER A 521 -40.66 -15.54 -15.04
C SER A 521 -39.55 -15.53 -14.00
N ASN A 522 -39.47 -16.54 -13.11
CA ASN A 522 -38.55 -16.57 -12.00
C ASN A 522 -37.32 -17.43 -12.35
N PRO A 523 -36.14 -16.83 -12.56
CA PRO A 523 -34.90 -17.55 -12.93
C PRO A 523 -34.35 -18.46 -11.82
N GLY A 524 -34.99 -18.49 -10.65
CA GLY A 524 -34.52 -19.20 -9.47
C GLY A 524 -34.89 -20.68 -9.35
N GLY A 525 -35.58 -21.30 -10.33
CA GLY A 525 -36.00 -22.71 -10.27
C GLY A 525 -37.15 -22.94 -9.27
N ILE A 526 -38.02 -21.96 -9.09
CA ILE A 526 -39.36 -22.08 -8.48
C ILE A 526 -40.32 -22.22 -9.63
N ALA A 527 -41.34 -23.06 -9.47
CA ALA A 527 -42.39 -23.24 -10.47
C ALA A 527 -43.14 -21.89 -10.69
N ASN A 528 -43.50 -21.59 -11.92
CA ASN A 528 -44.14 -20.31 -12.27
C ASN A 528 -45.53 -20.10 -11.62
N THR A 529 -46.09 -21.17 -11.10
CA THR A 529 -47.41 -21.23 -10.42
C THR A 529 -47.29 -21.13 -8.89
N VAL A 530 -46.11 -20.79 -8.34
CA VAL A 530 -45.92 -20.70 -6.88
C VAL A 530 -45.72 -19.23 -6.51
N ASN A 531 -46.64 -18.69 -5.73
CA ASN A 531 -46.52 -17.39 -5.12
C ASN A 531 -45.59 -17.41 -3.91
N ILE A 532 -44.86 -16.30 -3.67
CA ILE A 532 -43.88 -16.16 -2.59
C ILE A 532 -44.24 -14.93 -1.74
N ASP A 533 -44.70 -15.19 -0.54
CA ASP A 533 -44.93 -14.15 0.46
C ASP A 533 -43.79 -14.01 1.43
N THR A 534 -43.47 -12.80 1.85
CA THR A 534 -42.45 -12.51 2.84
C THR A 534 -43.10 -12.26 4.19
N LEU A 535 -42.85 -13.12 5.15
CA LEU A 535 -43.29 -13.00 6.55
C LEU A 535 -42.15 -12.35 7.37
N SER A 536 -42.42 -11.19 7.95
CA SER A 536 -41.50 -10.52 8.87
C SER A 536 -41.59 -11.09 10.27
N GLY A 537 -40.47 -11.30 10.96
CA GLY A 537 -40.42 -11.79 12.32
C GLY A 537 -39.10 -12.52 12.59
N LEU A 538 -38.82 -12.77 13.87
CA LEU A 538 -37.63 -13.55 14.26
C LEU A 538 -37.80 -15.02 13.85
N ASN A 539 -36.93 -15.49 12.99
CA ASN A 539 -36.87 -16.84 12.51
C ASN A 539 -35.54 -17.49 12.87
N ARG A 540 -35.57 -18.53 13.68
CA ARG A 540 -34.42 -19.25 14.20
C ARG A 540 -34.19 -20.54 13.43
N VAL A 541 -33.02 -20.67 12.82
CA VAL A 541 -32.60 -21.88 12.10
C VAL A 541 -31.34 -22.41 12.74
N TYR A 542 -31.31 -23.67 13.13
CA TYR A 542 -30.13 -24.31 13.71
C TYR A 542 -29.80 -25.63 13.04
N ASP A 543 -28.52 -25.96 13.05
CA ASP A 543 -28.02 -27.29 12.68
C ASP A 543 -26.87 -27.69 13.59
N TYR A 544 -26.61 -29.00 13.64
CA TYR A 544 -25.45 -29.53 14.31
C TYR A 544 -24.85 -30.69 13.54
N SER A 545 -23.55 -30.91 13.72
CA SER A 545 -22.82 -31.99 13.09
C SER A 545 -21.81 -32.60 14.05
N TYR A 546 -21.60 -33.89 13.89
CA TYR A 546 -20.55 -34.66 14.55
C TYR A 546 -19.42 -34.91 13.55
N SER A 547 -18.20 -34.87 14.02
CA SER A 547 -17.03 -35.19 13.20
C SER A 547 -16.00 -35.98 14.00
N VAL A 548 -15.33 -36.90 13.34
CA VAL A 548 -14.14 -37.56 13.87
C VAL A 548 -13.07 -37.56 12.78
N SER A 549 -11.91 -37.06 13.11
CA SER A 549 -10.76 -37.15 12.20
C SER A 549 -9.67 -38.03 12.79
N ALA A 550 -9.09 -38.87 11.94
CA ALA A 550 -7.96 -39.72 12.26
C ALA A 550 -6.79 -39.34 11.34
N SER A 551 -5.66 -38.99 11.91
CA SER A 551 -4.49 -38.58 11.14
C SER A 551 -3.20 -39.18 11.70
N THR A 552 -2.27 -39.45 10.81
CA THR A 552 -0.93 -39.94 11.18
C THR A 552 0.13 -39.36 10.24
N ASN A 553 1.40 -39.51 10.61
CA ASN A 553 2.52 -39.19 9.76
C ASN A 553 3.38 -40.44 9.56
N ILE A 554 3.60 -40.81 8.32
CA ILE A 554 4.44 -41.93 7.92
C ILE A 554 5.70 -41.33 7.31
N TYR A 555 6.86 -41.80 7.74
CA TYR A 555 8.16 -41.35 7.25
C TYR A 555 8.88 -42.46 6.54
N GLY A 556 9.24 -42.24 5.28
CA GLY A 556 10.19 -43.04 4.54
C GLY A 556 11.56 -42.32 4.47
N MET A 557 12.65 -43.06 4.71
CA MET A 557 14.01 -42.57 4.54
C MET A 557 14.69 -43.42 3.51
N PHE A 558 15.16 -42.77 2.44
CA PHE A 558 15.93 -43.41 1.39
C PHE A 558 17.38 -42.92 1.46
N LEU A 559 18.31 -43.80 1.69
CA LEU A 559 19.73 -43.50 1.72
C LEU A 559 20.34 -43.85 0.34
N PRO A 560 21.24 -43.05 -0.19
CA PRO A 560 21.93 -43.38 -1.44
C PRO A 560 22.85 -44.58 -1.24
N LEU A 561 22.92 -45.42 -2.26
CA LEU A 561 23.81 -46.60 -2.25
C LEU A 561 25.31 -46.23 -2.30
N ASN A 562 25.61 -45.07 -2.90
CA ASN A 562 26.97 -44.54 -2.93
C ASN A 562 27.20 -43.60 -1.75
N PRO A 563 28.12 -43.90 -0.81
CA PRO A 563 28.45 -43.03 0.34
C PRO A 563 28.98 -41.64 -0.06
N ASP A 564 29.62 -41.51 -1.22
CA ASP A 564 30.20 -40.26 -1.72
C ASP A 564 29.20 -39.39 -2.45
N SER A 565 27.95 -39.83 -2.52
CA SER A 565 26.88 -39.03 -3.10
C SER A 565 26.73 -37.70 -2.38
N LYS A 566 26.57 -36.61 -3.15
CA LYS A 566 26.21 -35.29 -2.60
C LYS A 566 24.85 -35.30 -1.89
N VAL A 567 23.95 -36.19 -2.29
CA VAL A 567 22.68 -36.42 -1.59
C VAL A 567 22.95 -37.45 -0.48
N LYS A 568 22.76 -37.05 0.77
CA LYS A 568 22.98 -37.92 1.93
C LYS A 568 21.73 -38.62 2.45
N GLY A 569 20.57 -38.27 1.91
CA GLY A 569 19.31 -38.94 2.21
C GLY A 569 18.10 -38.19 1.65
N ILE A 570 17.05 -38.94 1.34
CA ILE A 570 15.77 -38.42 0.89
C ILE A 570 14.73 -38.84 1.91
N ARG A 571 14.01 -37.85 2.47
CA ARG A 571 12.91 -38.06 3.42
C ARG A 571 11.58 -37.86 2.71
N HIS A 572 10.78 -38.92 2.68
CA HIS A 572 9.38 -38.83 2.24
C HIS A 572 8.48 -38.83 3.46
N LYS A 573 7.66 -37.79 3.63
CA LYS A 573 6.64 -37.69 4.66
C LYS A 573 5.29 -37.84 3.99
N ILE A 574 4.52 -38.82 4.40
CA ILE A 574 3.14 -39.07 3.99
C ILE A 574 2.24 -38.78 5.20
N SER A 575 1.26 -37.92 5.03
CA SER A 575 0.31 -37.55 6.08
C SER A 575 -1.11 -37.87 5.63
N PRO A 576 -1.56 -39.12 5.79
CA PRO A 576 -2.94 -39.49 5.54
C PRO A 576 -3.85 -38.97 6.65
N SER A 577 -5.02 -38.48 6.25
CA SER A 577 -6.10 -38.07 7.15
C SER A 577 -7.42 -38.62 6.64
N PHE A 578 -8.10 -39.37 7.51
CA PHE A 578 -9.47 -39.80 7.33
C PHE A 578 -10.37 -38.96 8.22
N SER A 579 -11.48 -38.47 7.69
CA SER A 579 -12.48 -37.77 8.50
C SER A 579 -13.86 -38.33 8.20
N PHE A 580 -14.57 -38.62 9.24
CA PHE A 580 -16.00 -38.95 9.18
C PHE A 580 -16.78 -37.74 9.70
N SER A 581 -17.82 -37.34 8.97
CA SER A 581 -18.76 -36.30 9.40
C SER A 581 -20.20 -36.80 9.24
N TYR A 582 -21.03 -36.48 10.22
CA TYR A 582 -22.44 -36.83 10.22
C TYR A 582 -23.28 -35.62 10.61
N ARG A 583 -24.28 -35.31 9.81
CA ARG A 583 -25.32 -34.31 10.08
C ARG A 583 -26.68 -35.00 10.01
N PRO A 584 -27.51 -34.92 11.06
CA PRO A 584 -28.88 -35.44 11.05
C PRO A 584 -29.74 -34.76 9.96
N ASP A 585 -30.88 -35.34 9.69
CA ASP A 585 -31.88 -34.77 8.80
C ASP A 585 -32.62 -33.61 9.47
N PHE A 586 -32.45 -32.44 8.89
CA PHE A 586 -33.16 -31.20 9.25
C PHE A 586 -34.32 -30.89 8.31
N GLY A 587 -34.63 -31.78 7.37
CA GLY A 587 -35.77 -31.66 6.47
C GLY A 587 -37.09 -32.16 7.07
N ALA A 588 -37.08 -32.72 8.28
CA ALA A 588 -38.30 -33.20 8.96
C ALA A 588 -39.21 -32.02 9.34
N ASP A 589 -40.51 -32.20 9.25
CA ASP A 589 -41.54 -31.18 9.48
C ASP A 589 -41.44 -30.47 10.84
N ARG A 590 -40.95 -31.18 11.87
CA ARG A 590 -40.72 -30.62 13.21
C ARG A 590 -39.79 -29.42 13.28
N PHE A 591 -38.95 -29.24 12.27
CA PHE A 591 -38.04 -28.11 12.20
C PHE A 591 -38.66 -26.89 11.49
N GLY A 592 -39.69 -27.10 10.63
CA GLY A 592 -40.35 -26.04 9.89
C GLY A 592 -39.47 -25.30 8.89
N TYR A 593 -38.42 -25.95 8.39
CA TYR A 593 -37.46 -25.33 7.46
C TYR A 593 -37.86 -25.51 6.00
N TRP A 594 -38.68 -26.51 5.74
CA TRP A 594 -39.10 -26.89 4.39
C TRP A 594 -40.61 -26.94 4.35
N GLU A 595 -41.20 -26.35 3.31
CA GLU A 595 -42.62 -26.29 3.06
C GLU A 595 -42.95 -27.13 1.81
N GLN A 596 -43.96 -27.98 1.94
CA GLN A 596 -44.47 -28.79 0.83
C GLN A 596 -45.58 -28.03 0.11
N VAL A 597 -45.34 -27.71 -1.18
CA VAL A 597 -46.24 -26.85 -1.95
C VAL A 597 -46.62 -27.55 -3.25
N GLN A 598 -47.89 -27.45 -3.64
CA GLN A 598 -48.35 -27.87 -4.97
C GLN A 598 -47.69 -26.97 -6.04
N VAL A 599 -47.23 -27.56 -7.14
CA VAL A 599 -46.51 -26.85 -8.20
C VAL A 599 -47.16 -26.86 -9.59
N ASP A 600 -48.22 -27.63 -9.75
CA ASP A 600 -48.99 -27.68 -10.98
C ASP A 600 -50.47 -28.13 -10.74
N SER A 601 -51.28 -28.04 -11.76
CA SER A 601 -52.73 -28.43 -11.71
C SER A 601 -52.98 -29.93 -11.52
N THR A 602 -51.92 -30.77 -11.66
CA THR A 602 -52.04 -32.21 -11.50
C THR A 602 -51.92 -32.65 -10.00
N GLY A 603 -51.65 -31.70 -9.10
CA GLY A 603 -51.45 -31.95 -7.69
C GLY A 603 -50.02 -32.38 -7.35
N ARG A 604 -49.07 -32.25 -8.28
CA ARG A 604 -47.67 -32.52 -8.01
C ARG A 604 -47.16 -31.52 -6.96
N VAL A 605 -46.46 -32.05 -5.95
CA VAL A 605 -45.89 -31.23 -4.86
C VAL A 605 -44.38 -31.22 -4.92
N ASP A 606 -43.81 -30.10 -4.51
CA ASP A 606 -42.36 -29.97 -4.32
C ASP A 606 -42.04 -29.30 -2.99
N TYR A 607 -40.79 -29.38 -2.55
CA TYR A 607 -40.37 -28.86 -1.25
C TYR A 607 -39.52 -27.58 -1.46
N TYR A 608 -39.96 -26.52 -0.80
CA TYR A 608 -39.27 -25.23 -0.84
C TYR A 608 -38.69 -24.87 0.52
N ASP A 609 -37.45 -24.38 0.49
CA ASP A 609 -36.77 -23.88 1.67
C ASP A 609 -37.33 -22.49 2.04
N VAL A 610 -37.96 -22.39 3.22
CA VAL A 610 -38.54 -21.13 3.73
C VAL A 610 -37.53 -20.04 4.00
N ASN A 611 -36.24 -20.38 3.99
CA ASN A 611 -35.11 -19.47 4.18
C ASN A 611 -34.22 -19.30 2.94
N ARG A 612 -34.73 -19.73 1.77
CA ARG A 612 -33.97 -19.71 0.52
C ARG A 612 -33.44 -18.31 0.20
N GLY A 613 -32.15 -18.23 -0.15
CA GLY A 613 -31.53 -16.97 -0.56
C GLY A 613 -31.29 -15.95 0.54
N LEU A 614 -31.57 -16.28 1.81
CA LEU A 614 -31.22 -15.40 2.91
C LEU A 614 -29.71 -15.35 3.17
N ILE A 615 -29.26 -14.32 3.85
CA ILE A 615 -27.85 -13.85 3.95
C ILE A 615 -26.81 -14.93 4.32
N TYR A 616 -27.15 -15.94 5.09
CA TYR A 616 -26.24 -17.03 5.50
C TYR A 616 -26.50 -18.34 4.77
N GLY A 617 -27.12 -18.25 3.58
CA GLY A 617 -27.60 -19.43 2.83
C GLY A 617 -28.79 -20.04 3.51
N GLY A 618 -29.70 -20.64 2.85
CA GLY A 618 -30.95 -21.16 3.34
C GLY A 618 -30.89 -22.07 4.58
N SER A 619 -31.90 -22.88 4.73
CA SER A 619 -31.97 -23.92 5.73
C SER A 619 -30.95 -25.03 5.50
N PRO A 620 -30.63 -25.84 6.52
CA PRO A 620 -29.89 -27.09 6.30
C PRO A 620 -30.60 -27.97 5.29
N GLY A 621 -29.85 -28.62 4.39
CA GLY A 621 -30.43 -29.49 3.37
C GLY A 621 -31.28 -30.63 3.97
N ARG A 622 -32.32 -31.03 3.26
CA ARG A 622 -33.14 -32.21 3.56
C ARG A 622 -32.29 -33.47 3.50
N GLY A 623 -32.66 -34.44 4.32
CA GLY A 623 -31.96 -35.70 4.46
C GLY A 623 -30.73 -35.62 5.39
N ALA A 624 -30.44 -36.72 6.03
CA ALA A 624 -29.20 -36.88 6.76
C ALA A 624 -28.00 -36.80 5.81
N SER A 625 -26.87 -36.41 6.30
CA SER A 625 -25.60 -36.39 5.53
C SER A 625 -24.53 -37.09 6.34
N GLY A 626 -23.91 -38.12 5.77
CA GLY A 626 -22.80 -38.86 6.38
C GLY A 626 -21.71 -39.05 5.33
N ALA A 627 -20.51 -38.52 5.59
CA ALA A 627 -19.42 -38.62 4.62
C ALA A 627 -18.13 -39.04 5.28
N VAL A 628 -17.36 -39.88 4.57
CA VAL A 628 -15.99 -40.19 4.88
C VAL A 628 -15.12 -39.46 3.87
N ALA A 629 -14.21 -38.65 4.35
CA ALA A 629 -13.23 -37.98 3.48
C ALA A 629 -11.83 -38.53 3.73
N LEU A 630 -11.10 -38.73 2.63
CA LEU A 630 -9.71 -39.13 2.62
C LEU A 630 -8.88 -37.95 2.03
N SER A 631 -7.88 -37.56 2.77
CA SER A 631 -6.87 -36.61 2.27
C SER A 631 -5.48 -37.16 2.56
N VAL A 632 -4.61 -37.14 1.57
CA VAL A 632 -3.23 -37.58 1.72
C VAL A 632 -2.32 -36.46 1.26
N ASN A 633 -1.47 -35.97 2.17
CA ASN A 633 -0.46 -34.97 1.87
C ASN A 633 0.91 -35.64 1.86
N ASN A 634 1.72 -35.34 0.85
CA ASN A 634 3.06 -35.86 0.68
C ASN A 634 4.04 -34.70 0.61
N ASN A 635 5.17 -34.83 1.29
CA ASN A 635 6.29 -33.92 1.23
C ASN A 635 7.57 -34.73 1.00
N LEU A 636 8.41 -34.30 0.05
CA LEU A 636 9.66 -34.96 -0.31
C LEU A 636 10.81 -33.98 -0.18
N GLU A 637 11.74 -34.27 0.73
CA GLU A 637 12.91 -33.46 1.03
C GLU A 637 14.19 -34.29 0.87
N MET A 638 15.25 -33.65 0.40
CA MET A 638 16.57 -34.27 0.38
C MET A 638 17.56 -33.51 1.24
N LYS A 639 18.46 -34.22 1.86
CA LYS A 639 19.64 -33.73 2.58
C LYS A 639 20.83 -33.74 1.65
N VAL A 640 21.38 -32.58 1.33
CA VAL A 640 22.52 -32.42 0.39
C VAL A 640 23.68 -31.81 1.15
N LEU A 641 24.88 -32.26 0.83
CA LEU A 641 26.12 -31.68 1.36
C LEU A 641 26.24 -30.22 0.91
N ASP A 642 26.46 -29.33 1.83
CA ASP A 642 26.67 -27.91 1.54
C ASP A 642 28.16 -27.59 1.45
N THR A 643 28.65 -27.46 0.25
CA THR A 643 30.05 -27.15 -0.04
C THR A 643 30.38 -25.67 0.01
N LYS A 644 29.38 -24.81 0.29
CA LYS A 644 29.55 -23.34 0.34
C LYS A 644 29.75 -22.80 1.75
N ASP A 645 29.41 -23.58 2.78
CA ASP A 645 29.58 -23.17 4.18
C ASP A 645 31.02 -23.49 4.64
N THR A 646 31.88 -22.48 4.58
CA THR A 646 33.30 -22.54 5.01
C THR A 646 33.49 -22.24 6.50
N THR A 647 32.43 -22.03 7.25
CA THR A 647 32.49 -21.64 8.67
C THR A 647 32.64 -22.84 9.61
N LYS A 648 32.47 -24.07 9.11
CA LYS A 648 32.61 -25.32 9.87
C LYS A 648 33.90 -26.05 9.58
N THR A 649 34.55 -26.56 10.64
CA THR A 649 35.76 -27.38 10.57
C THR A 649 35.49 -28.73 9.91
N ASP A 650 36.53 -29.38 9.35
CA ASP A 650 36.45 -30.62 8.56
C ASP A 650 35.70 -31.79 9.22
N ASP A 651 35.50 -31.78 10.53
CA ASP A 651 34.77 -32.81 11.28
C ASP A 651 33.26 -32.58 11.35
N GLU A 652 32.73 -31.37 11.05
CA GLU A 652 31.31 -31.01 11.03
C GLU A 652 30.85 -30.68 9.61
N GLN A 653 30.49 -31.70 8.83
CA GLN A 653 29.94 -31.49 7.49
C GLN A 653 28.62 -30.66 7.54
N ALA A 654 28.62 -29.53 6.86
CA ALA A 654 27.41 -28.71 6.70
C ALA A 654 26.42 -29.37 5.72
N PHE A 655 25.16 -29.46 6.11
CA PHE A 655 24.10 -30.05 5.27
C PHE A 655 22.98 -29.07 5.02
N ARG A 656 22.58 -28.96 3.77
CA ARG A 656 21.43 -28.16 3.36
C ARG A 656 20.21 -29.07 3.07
N LYS A 657 19.04 -28.67 3.57
CA LYS A 657 17.75 -29.30 3.22
C LYS A 657 17.23 -28.68 1.94
N VAL A 658 16.99 -29.51 0.93
CA VAL A 658 16.37 -29.12 -0.34
C VAL A 658 15.02 -29.80 -0.44
N LYS A 659 13.96 -29.03 -0.63
CA LYS A 659 12.62 -29.56 -0.89
C LYS A 659 12.52 -29.95 -2.36
N ILE A 660 12.18 -31.20 -2.64
CA ILE A 660 11.92 -31.71 -3.99
C ILE A 660 10.45 -31.47 -4.32
N ILE A 661 9.56 -31.79 -3.38
CA ILE A 661 8.12 -31.57 -3.44
C ILE A 661 7.71 -30.92 -2.13
N ASP A 662 7.31 -29.66 -2.20
CA ASP A 662 6.83 -28.94 -1.01
C ASP A 662 5.53 -29.54 -0.50
N ASN A 663 4.61 -29.81 -1.40
CA ASN A 663 3.35 -30.48 -1.11
C ASN A 663 2.80 -31.15 -2.37
N PHE A 664 2.49 -32.44 -2.26
CA PHE A 664 1.67 -33.14 -3.22
C PHE A 664 0.49 -33.76 -2.45
N SER A 665 -0.71 -33.30 -2.76
CA SER A 665 -1.90 -33.75 -2.05
C SER A 665 -2.98 -34.23 -3.00
N PHE A 666 -3.67 -35.25 -2.57
CA PHE A 666 -4.92 -35.66 -3.20
C PHE A 666 -5.97 -35.95 -2.14
N GLY A 667 -7.24 -35.68 -2.49
CA GLY A 667 -8.33 -35.91 -1.56
C GLY A 667 -9.67 -36.07 -2.27
N THR A 668 -10.52 -36.88 -1.66
CA THR A 668 -11.89 -37.12 -2.07
C THR A 668 -12.76 -37.45 -0.85
N SER A 669 -14.06 -37.50 -1.04
CA SER A 669 -15.00 -37.93 0.00
C SER A 669 -16.06 -38.84 -0.59
N TYR A 670 -16.53 -39.76 0.21
CA TYR A 670 -17.60 -40.65 -0.09
C TYR A 670 -18.80 -40.39 0.81
N ASN A 671 -19.94 -40.05 0.26
CA ASN A 671 -21.18 -39.85 0.99
C ASN A 671 -21.85 -41.23 1.22
N LEU A 672 -21.93 -41.66 2.47
CA LEU A 672 -22.45 -42.95 2.88
C LEU A 672 -23.99 -43.06 2.78
N ILE A 673 -24.67 -41.92 2.79
CA ILE A 673 -26.12 -41.82 2.91
C ILE A 673 -26.80 -41.47 1.58
N ALA A 674 -26.09 -40.85 0.66
CA ALA A 674 -26.66 -40.50 -0.64
C ALA A 674 -27.06 -41.72 -1.44
N ASP A 675 -28.20 -41.66 -2.11
CA ASP A 675 -28.74 -42.76 -2.96
C ASP A 675 -27.92 -42.91 -4.26
N SER A 676 -27.30 -41.86 -4.72
CA SER A 676 -26.50 -41.83 -5.95
C SER A 676 -25.40 -40.79 -5.89
N LEU A 677 -24.42 -40.93 -6.79
CA LEU A 677 -23.29 -40.01 -6.92
C LEU A 677 -22.48 -39.82 -5.62
N ASN A 678 -22.29 -40.93 -4.90
CA ASN A 678 -21.70 -40.96 -3.54
C ASN A 678 -20.26 -40.47 -3.47
N LEU A 679 -19.45 -40.72 -4.53
CA LEU A 679 -18.04 -40.38 -4.56
C LEU A 679 -17.83 -38.97 -5.09
N ALA A 680 -17.24 -38.08 -4.29
CA ALA A 680 -16.89 -36.74 -4.73
C ALA A 680 -15.72 -36.74 -5.72
N PRO A 681 -15.56 -35.74 -6.56
CA PRO A 681 -14.39 -35.61 -7.42
C PRO A 681 -13.07 -35.62 -6.64
N VAL A 682 -12.06 -36.27 -7.21
CA VAL A 682 -10.72 -36.30 -6.63
C VAL A 682 -10.01 -35.00 -6.97
N ASN A 683 -9.61 -34.27 -5.94
CA ASN A 683 -8.81 -33.08 -6.07
C ASN A 683 -7.34 -33.43 -5.91
N VAL A 684 -6.52 -33.08 -6.88
CA VAL A 684 -5.07 -33.24 -6.86
C VAL A 684 -4.41 -31.87 -6.87
N ARG A 685 -3.44 -31.67 -6.00
CA ARG A 685 -2.64 -30.44 -5.93
C ARG A 685 -1.17 -30.79 -5.75
N ALA A 686 -0.32 -30.14 -6.51
CA ALA A 686 1.12 -30.22 -6.35
C ALA A 686 1.73 -28.84 -6.30
N ARG A 687 2.68 -28.66 -5.40
CA ARG A 687 3.49 -27.45 -5.31
C ARG A 687 4.93 -27.84 -5.06
N THR A 688 5.82 -27.23 -5.81
CA THR A 688 7.25 -27.38 -5.59
C THR A 688 7.98 -26.09 -5.94
N THR A 689 9.14 -25.90 -5.33
CA THR A 689 10.04 -24.78 -5.62
C THR A 689 11.41 -25.35 -5.96
N ILE A 690 11.81 -25.25 -7.22
CA ILE A 690 13.08 -25.79 -7.73
C ILE A 690 13.94 -24.62 -8.19
N LYS A 691 15.06 -24.38 -7.52
CA LYS A 691 16.02 -23.31 -7.85
C LYS A 691 15.34 -21.93 -8.02
N GLY A 692 14.43 -21.57 -7.13
CA GLY A 692 13.72 -20.29 -7.18
C GLY A 692 12.48 -20.30 -8.08
N VAL A 693 12.25 -21.33 -8.89
CA VAL A 693 11.05 -21.48 -9.72
C VAL A 693 9.93 -22.11 -8.89
N SER A 694 8.84 -21.38 -8.68
CA SER A 694 7.65 -21.90 -8.00
C SER A 694 6.70 -22.51 -9.02
N VAL A 695 6.46 -23.82 -8.93
CA VAL A 695 5.55 -24.57 -9.79
C VAL A 695 4.32 -24.96 -8.98
N ASN A 696 3.13 -24.59 -9.47
CA ASN A 696 1.85 -24.99 -8.87
C ASN A 696 1.02 -25.73 -9.92
N MET A 697 0.46 -26.87 -9.51
CA MET A 697 -0.38 -27.69 -10.35
C MET A 697 -1.64 -28.08 -9.56
N GLY A 698 -2.79 -28.06 -10.22
CA GLY A 698 -4.05 -28.53 -9.69
C GLY A 698 -4.82 -29.31 -10.73
N ALA A 699 -5.53 -30.35 -10.33
CA ALA A 699 -6.42 -31.11 -11.17
C ALA A 699 -7.66 -31.58 -10.40
N VAL A 700 -8.78 -31.66 -11.09
CA VAL A 700 -10.04 -32.19 -10.55
C VAL A 700 -10.51 -33.32 -11.47
N LEU A 701 -10.56 -34.50 -10.92
CA LEU A 701 -10.97 -35.73 -11.62
C LEU A 701 -12.35 -36.14 -11.11
N ASP A 702 -13.32 -36.14 -12.01
CA ASP A 702 -14.67 -36.57 -11.70
C ASP A 702 -14.83 -38.08 -11.98
N PRO A 703 -15.24 -38.89 -11.00
CA PRO A 703 -15.37 -40.32 -11.18
C PRO A 703 -16.57 -40.71 -12.05
N TYR A 704 -17.52 -39.81 -12.31
CA TYR A 704 -18.77 -40.12 -13.00
C TYR A 704 -18.77 -39.66 -14.47
N MET A 705 -19.54 -40.43 -15.25
CA MET A 705 -19.88 -40.09 -16.64
C MET A 705 -20.98 -39.00 -16.66
N THR A 706 -21.13 -38.36 -17.81
CA THR A 706 -22.25 -37.43 -18.09
C THR A 706 -23.08 -37.99 -19.23
N ASN A 707 -24.39 -37.70 -19.19
CA ASN A 707 -25.30 -37.93 -20.30
C ASN A 707 -25.12 -36.85 -21.40
N GLU A 708 -25.89 -36.95 -22.49
CA GLU A 708 -25.84 -36.00 -23.62
C GLU A 708 -26.18 -34.56 -23.22
N GLU A 709 -26.98 -34.38 -22.18
CA GLU A 709 -27.34 -33.08 -21.63
C GLU A 709 -26.23 -32.47 -20.71
N GLY A 710 -25.19 -33.24 -20.40
CA GLY A 710 -24.11 -32.81 -19.49
C GLY A 710 -24.39 -33.05 -18.01
N THR A 711 -25.50 -33.73 -17.67
CA THR A 711 -25.84 -34.15 -16.31
C THR A 711 -25.05 -35.39 -15.91
N LYS A 712 -24.58 -35.47 -14.66
CA LYS A 712 -23.88 -36.64 -14.14
C LYS A 712 -24.83 -37.81 -13.98
N ILE A 713 -24.37 -38.99 -14.41
CA ILE A 713 -25.10 -40.25 -14.22
C ILE A 713 -24.35 -41.15 -13.23
N HIS A 714 -25.08 -42.03 -12.53
CA HIS A 714 -24.48 -42.98 -11.56
C HIS A 714 -23.74 -44.13 -12.25
N LYS A 715 -22.73 -43.79 -13.06
CA LYS A 715 -21.89 -44.71 -13.80
C LYS A 715 -20.45 -44.21 -13.73
N TYR A 716 -19.56 -45.08 -13.25
CA TYR A 716 -18.17 -44.71 -13.06
C TYR A 716 -17.39 -44.76 -14.40
N VAL A 717 -16.52 -43.81 -14.59
CA VAL A 717 -15.65 -43.67 -15.76
C VAL A 717 -14.69 -44.86 -15.91
N TRP A 718 -14.23 -45.44 -14.80
CA TRP A 718 -13.27 -46.57 -14.82
C TRP A 718 -13.87 -47.88 -15.33
N ASN A 719 -15.19 -48.00 -15.41
CA ASN A 719 -15.86 -49.15 -15.98
C ASN A 719 -15.81 -49.18 -17.52
N GLU A 720 -15.64 -48.00 -18.17
CA GLU A 720 -15.78 -47.88 -19.62
C GLU A 720 -14.52 -47.32 -20.31
N LYS A 721 -13.61 -46.70 -19.58
CA LYS A 721 -12.41 -46.09 -20.13
C LYS A 721 -11.17 -46.95 -19.87
N THR A 722 -10.12 -46.75 -20.64
CA THR A 722 -8.84 -47.44 -20.54
C THR A 722 -7.70 -46.48 -20.25
N GLY A 723 -6.58 -47.01 -19.78
CA GLY A 723 -5.39 -46.19 -19.47
C GLY A 723 -5.61 -45.14 -18.37
N LEU A 724 -4.96 -44.02 -18.49
CA LEU A 724 -5.04 -42.94 -17.52
C LEU A 724 -6.47 -42.32 -17.39
N ALA A 725 -7.31 -42.47 -18.43
CA ALA A 725 -8.70 -42.02 -18.39
C ALA A 725 -9.54 -42.80 -17.37
N LYS A 726 -9.08 -43.97 -16.89
CA LYS A 726 -9.69 -44.68 -15.76
C LYS A 726 -9.65 -43.91 -14.44
N LEU A 727 -8.69 -43.00 -14.23
CA LEU A 727 -8.58 -42.23 -12.99
C LEU A 727 -9.76 -41.27 -12.76
N GLY A 728 -10.49 -40.94 -13.81
CA GLY A 728 -11.63 -40.07 -13.78
C GLY A 728 -11.64 -39.11 -14.98
N ARG A 729 -12.78 -38.48 -15.19
CA ARG A 729 -12.95 -37.42 -16.18
C ARG A 729 -12.27 -36.14 -15.69
N LEU A 730 -11.25 -35.67 -16.39
CA LEU A 730 -10.57 -34.43 -16.05
C LEU A 730 -11.53 -33.25 -16.34
N THR A 731 -12.05 -32.65 -15.29
CA THR A 731 -12.98 -31.52 -15.37
C THR A 731 -12.28 -30.17 -15.31
N ARG A 732 -11.15 -30.13 -14.62
CA ARG A 732 -10.33 -28.91 -14.50
C ARG A 732 -8.88 -29.29 -14.28
N ALA A 733 -7.97 -28.60 -14.96
CA ALA A 733 -6.57 -28.65 -14.66
C ALA A 733 -5.97 -27.24 -14.74
N ASN A 734 -5.03 -26.95 -13.90
CA ASN A 734 -4.25 -25.74 -13.96
C ASN A 734 -2.78 -26.05 -13.66
N LEU A 735 -1.90 -25.36 -14.37
CA LEU A 735 -0.46 -25.38 -14.14
C LEU A 735 0.02 -23.94 -14.21
N SER A 736 0.76 -23.51 -13.23
CA SER A 736 1.42 -22.21 -13.25
C SER A 736 2.84 -22.32 -12.76
N PHE A 737 3.74 -21.64 -13.42
CA PHE A 737 5.11 -21.45 -12.94
C PHE A 737 5.61 -20.07 -13.35
N GLY A 738 6.45 -19.50 -12.52
CA GLY A 738 7.07 -18.21 -12.74
C GLY A 738 8.51 -18.22 -12.30
N MET A 739 9.33 -17.42 -12.97
CA MET A 739 10.76 -17.31 -12.75
C MET A 739 11.18 -15.87 -12.89
N ASN A 740 12.00 -15.41 -11.95
CA ASN A 740 12.60 -14.08 -11.99
C ASN A 740 14.13 -14.23 -12.09
N PHE A 741 14.71 -13.51 -13.01
CA PHE A 741 16.15 -13.40 -13.19
C PHE A 741 16.55 -11.97 -12.87
N ARG A 742 17.65 -11.81 -12.16
CA ARG A 742 18.22 -10.50 -11.81
C ARG A 742 19.73 -10.55 -12.00
N SER A 743 20.33 -9.42 -12.33
CA SER A 743 21.78 -9.32 -12.39
C SER A 743 22.39 -9.44 -10.98
N LYS A 744 23.62 -9.96 -10.89
CA LYS A 744 24.29 -10.18 -9.61
C LYS A 744 24.65 -8.89 -8.86
N GLU A 745 24.91 -7.82 -9.58
CA GLU A 745 25.24 -6.52 -8.99
C GLU A 745 24.07 -5.89 -8.21
N GLY A 746 22.82 -6.26 -8.56
CA GLY A 746 21.64 -5.82 -7.83
C GLY A 746 21.30 -6.60 -6.56
N GLU A 747 21.94 -7.75 -6.30
CA GLU A 747 21.65 -8.54 -5.09
C GLU A 747 22.27 -7.92 -3.83
N GLU A 748 23.48 -7.36 -3.91
CA GLU A 748 24.16 -6.74 -2.75
C GLU A 748 23.53 -5.40 -2.31
N GLU A 749 22.98 -4.63 -3.26
CA GLU A 749 22.28 -3.36 -2.95
C GLU A 749 20.84 -3.59 -2.51
N SER A 750 20.15 -4.61 -3.01
CA SER A 750 18.79 -4.91 -2.56
C SER A 750 18.77 -5.43 -1.11
N GLU A 751 19.76 -6.20 -0.68
CA GLU A 751 19.90 -6.61 0.73
C GLU A 751 20.21 -5.42 1.65
N ARG A 752 20.94 -4.40 1.15
CA ARG A 752 21.20 -3.16 1.89
C ARG A 752 19.94 -2.28 1.98
N ASN A 753 19.12 -2.25 0.94
CA ASN A 753 17.87 -1.48 0.89
C ASN A 753 16.70 -2.21 1.58
N GLU A 754 16.66 -3.55 1.59
CA GLU A 754 15.69 -4.31 2.40
C GLU A 754 15.88 -4.06 3.91
N GLY A 755 17.11 -3.80 4.37
CA GLY A 755 17.36 -3.37 5.74
C GLY A 755 16.93 -1.93 6.08
N LEU A 756 16.64 -1.10 5.06
CA LEU A 756 16.11 0.27 5.20
C LEU A 756 14.59 0.37 4.97
N ILE A 757 13.96 -0.67 4.40
CA ILE A 757 12.52 -0.73 4.06
C ILE A 757 11.76 -1.63 5.06
N GLU A 758 12.24 -1.83 6.28
CA GLU A 758 11.42 -2.40 7.37
C GLU A 758 10.36 -1.41 7.91
N ASP A 759 10.04 -0.36 7.17
CA ASP A 759 8.86 0.46 7.46
C ASP A 759 7.66 -0.10 6.70
N GLU A 760 6.99 -1.11 7.29
CA GLU A 760 5.74 -1.75 6.81
C GLU A 760 4.56 -0.76 6.57
N ASN A 761 4.80 0.55 6.59
CA ASN A 761 3.77 1.59 6.52
C ASN A 761 3.78 2.40 5.22
N ILE A 762 4.52 1.96 4.21
CA ILE A 762 4.51 2.63 2.91
C ILE A 762 3.40 2.02 2.06
N LEU A 763 2.42 2.83 1.72
CA LEU A 763 1.30 2.43 0.85
C LEU A 763 1.84 2.02 -0.53
N PRO A 764 1.35 0.90 -1.12
CA PRO A 764 1.66 0.57 -2.50
C PRO A 764 1.17 1.69 -3.42
N GLY A 765 2.08 2.42 -4.03
CA GLY A 765 1.80 3.54 -4.93
C GLY A 765 2.58 4.82 -4.64
N GLU A 766 3.17 4.98 -3.46
CA GLU A 766 3.92 6.20 -3.12
C GLU A 766 5.37 6.18 -3.64
N TYR A 767 5.85 5.02 -4.13
CA TYR A 767 7.18 4.86 -4.73
C TYR A 767 7.16 4.45 -6.21
N GLU A 768 6.02 4.56 -6.91
CA GLU A 768 6.01 4.29 -8.37
C GLU A 768 6.88 5.28 -9.16
N ASP A 769 7.30 6.38 -8.56
CA ASP A 769 8.10 7.41 -9.22
C ASP A 769 9.61 7.33 -8.91
N TYR A 770 10.07 6.51 -7.95
CA TYR A 770 11.50 6.35 -7.73
C TYR A 770 12.09 5.27 -8.64
N ILE A 771 12.89 5.72 -9.60
CA ILE A 771 13.56 4.85 -10.56
C ILE A 771 14.98 4.59 -10.07
N ASP A 772 15.22 3.36 -9.62
CA ASP A 772 16.58 2.91 -9.31
C ASP A 772 17.34 2.58 -10.61
N PHE A 773 18.29 3.42 -10.99
CA PHE A 773 19.12 3.23 -12.17
C PHE A 773 20.31 2.29 -11.96
N ASN A 774 20.58 1.88 -10.73
CA ASN A 774 21.75 1.07 -10.39
C ASN A 774 21.55 -0.43 -10.64
N ILE A 775 20.30 -0.91 -10.79
CA ILE A 775 20.02 -2.32 -11.11
C ILE A 775 20.13 -2.52 -12.63
N PRO A 776 21.15 -3.23 -13.13
CA PRO A 776 21.40 -3.34 -14.58
C PRO A 776 20.24 -3.96 -15.35
N TRP A 777 19.66 -5.07 -14.83
CA TRP A 777 18.47 -5.68 -15.42
C TRP A 777 17.77 -6.66 -14.48
N ASP A 778 16.47 -6.76 -14.62
CA ASP A 778 15.65 -7.84 -14.11
C ASP A 778 14.68 -8.31 -15.21
N PHE A 779 14.43 -9.61 -15.23
CA PHE A 779 13.50 -10.22 -16.17
C PHE A 779 12.68 -11.28 -15.46
N GLY A 780 11.38 -11.21 -15.56
CA GLY A 780 10.47 -12.19 -15.05
C GLY A 780 9.56 -12.73 -16.15
N PHE A 781 9.29 -14.03 -16.09
CA PHE A 781 8.24 -14.59 -16.88
C PHE A 781 7.36 -15.51 -16.06
N ASP A 782 6.08 -15.55 -16.39
CA ASP A 782 5.10 -16.44 -15.80
C ASP A 782 4.29 -17.13 -16.90
N TYR A 783 4.11 -18.42 -16.70
CA TYR A 783 3.26 -19.23 -17.56
C TYR A 783 2.06 -19.73 -16.78
N SER A 784 0.91 -19.61 -17.37
CA SER A 784 -0.35 -20.11 -16.84
C SER A 784 -1.08 -20.95 -17.89
N PHE A 785 -1.35 -22.19 -17.53
CA PHE A 785 -2.17 -23.12 -18.29
C PHE A 785 -3.44 -23.40 -17.50
N ASN A 786 -4.59 -23.27 -18.13
CA ASN A 786 -5.88 -23.64 -17.55
C ASN A 786 -6.66 -24.49 -18.58
N TYR A 787 -7.13 -25.62 -18.10
CA TYR A 787 -8.01 -26.51 -18.83
C TYR A 787 -9.36 -26.60 -18.13
N SER A 788 -10.44 -26.42 -18.85
CA SER A 788 -11.81 -26.74 -18.44
C SER A 788 -12.36 -27.81 -19.33
N GLY A 789 -12.64 -28.96 -18.73
CA GLY A 789 -13.17 -30.13 -19.45
C GLY A 789 -14.58 -29.87 -20.03
N PRO A 790 -14.98 -30.64 -21.02
CA PRO A 790 -16.28 -30.53 -21.66
C PRO A 790 -17.40 -30.81 -20.65
N ARG A 791 -18.51 -30.13 -20.80
CA ARG A 791 -19.71 -30.38 -20.00
C ARG A 791 -20.51 -31.55 -20.57
N ARG A 792 -20.59 -31.66 -21.89
CA ARG A 792 -21.31 -32.70 -22.62
C ARG A 792 -20.35 -33.68 -23.30
N PRO A 793 -20.75 -34.94 -23.46
CA PRO A 793 -20.00 -35.86 -24.32
C PRO A 793 -19.90 -35.31 -25.75
N GLY A 794 -18.71 -35.42 -26.37
CA GLY A 794 -18.43 -34.91 -27.71
C GLY A 794 -18.06 -33.43 -27.82
N GLU A 795 -18.22 -32.66 -26.77
CA GLU A 795 -17.69 -31.30 -26.74
C GLU A 795 -16.15 -31.33 -26.48
N GLU A 796 -15.46 -30.33 -27.02
CA GLU A 796 -14.05 -30.14 -26.76
C GLU A 796 -13.85 -29.34 -25.45
N GLY A 797 -12.81 -29.70 -24.70
CA GLY A 797 -12.45 -28.93 -23.52
C GLY A 797 -11.78 -27.59 -23.91
N ARG A 798 -12.04 -26.56 -23.11
CA ARG A 798 -11.43 -25.25 -23.34
C ARG A 798 -10.06 -25.18 -22.67
N ILE A 799 -9.05 -24.84 -23.47
CA ILE A 799 -7.69 -24.57 -23.01
C ILE A 799 -7.45 -23.06 -23.08
N THR A 800 -6.84 -22.52 -22.06
CA THR A 800 -6.32 -21.15 -22.03
C THR A 800 -4.86 -21.21 -21.60
N GLN A 801 -3.98 -20.61 -22.39
CA GLN A 801 -2.54 -20.56 -22.11
C GLN A 801 -2.08 -19.13 -22.22
N THR A 802 -1.49 -18.63 -21.14
CA THR A 802 -0.98 -17.27 -21.09
C THR A 802 0.48 -17.28 -20.69
N LEU A 803 1.29 -16.52 -21.40
CA LEU A 803 2.70 -16.30 -21.09
C LEU A 803 2.89 -14.81 -20.78
N GLY A 804 3.21 -14.52 -19.54
CA GLY A 804 3.49 -13.18 -19.06
C GLY A 804 4.99 -12.89 -19.10
N PHE A 805 5.36 -11.70 -19.54
CA PHE A 805 6.72 -11.20 -19.56
C PHE A 805 6.75 -9.83 -18.88
N ARG A 806 7.69 -9.66 -17.98
CA ARG A 806 8.04 -8.37 -17.38
C ARG A 806 9.55 -8.23 -17.37
N GLY A 807 10.05 -7.08 -17.70
CA GLY A 807 11.49 -6.86 -17.71
C GLY A 807 11.81 -5.40 -17.55
N ASN A 808 12.90 -5.14 -16.85
CA ASN A 808 13.53 -3.86 -16.72
C ASN A 808 14.98 -4.00 -17.17
N VAL A 809 15.46 -3.06 -17.99
CA VAL A 809 16.82 -3.05 -18.50
C VAL A 809 17.34 -1.63 -18.41
N ASN A 810 18.49 -1.45 -17.75
CA ASN A 810 19.24 -0.23 -17.78
C ASN A 810 20.20 -0.31 -18.97
N LEU A 811 19.85 0.36 -20.09
CA LEU A 811 20.70 0.41 -21.27
C LEU A 811 22.01 1.17 -21.01
N THR A 812 21.95 2.18 -20.16
CA THR A 812 23.06 2.94 -19.60
C THR A 812 22.67 3.37 -18.20
N GLU A 813 23.58 3.95 -17.45
CA GLU A 813 23.30 4.56 -16.13
C GLU A 813 22.15 5.59 -16.17
N LYS A 814 21.89 6.16 -17.35
CA LYS A 814 20.87 7.20 -17.55
C LYS A 814 19.60 6.75 -18.28
N TRP A 815 19.58 5.55 -18.85
CA TRP A 815 18.43 5.03 -19.58
C TRP A 815 17.90 3.75 -18.99
N ARG A 816 16.63 3.73 -18.63
CA ARG A 816 15.91 2.54 -18.19
C ARG A 816 14.70 2.28 -19.08
N ILE A 817 14.58 1.05 -19.56
CA ILE A 817 13.41 0.58 -20.32
C ILE A 817 12.76 -0.53 -19.50
N SER A 818 11.46 -0.44 -19.30
CA SER A 818 10.66 -1.50 -18.74
C SER A 818 9.53 -1.90 -19.69
N ALA A 819 9.25 -3.19 -19.73
CA ALA A 819 8.19 -3.77 -20.54
C ALA A 819 7.37 -4.75 -19.71
N ASN A 820 6.06 -4.68 -19.85
CA ASN A 820 5.12 -5.64 -19.28
C ASN A 820 4.12 -6.05 -20.33
N THR A 821 4.05 -7.36 -20.62
CA THR A 821 3.16 -7.90 -21.65
C THR A 821 2.69 -9.29 -21.26
N ASN A 822 1.52 -9.66 -21.77
CA ASN A 822 1.03 -11.03 -21.74
C ASN A 822 0.71 -11.48 -23.15
N TYR A 823 1.09 -12.71 -23.50
CA TYR A 823 0.80 -13.34 -24.77
C TYR A 823 -0.17 -14.48 -24.57
N ASP A 824 -1.33 -14.42 -25.23
CA ASP A 824 -2.28 -15.53 -25.29
C ASP A 824 -1.84 -16.47 -26.40
N ILE A 825 -1.39 -17.68 -26.02
CA ILE A 825 -0.85 -18.67 -26.97
C ILE A 825 -1.95 -19.22 -27.89
N MET A 826 -3.18 -19.31 -27.36
CA MET A 826 -4.33 -19.84 -28.12
C MET A 826 -4.86 -18.84 -29.12
N ALA A 827 -5.01 -17.60 -28.72
CA ALA A 827 -5.44 -16.50 -29.59
C ALA A 827 -4.31 -16.01 -30.51
N ARG A 828 -3.06 -16.34 -30.20
CA ARG A 828 -1.84 -15.87 -30.87
C ARG A 828 -1.71 -14.36 -30.89
N GLU A 829 -2.15 -13.73 -29.82
CA GLU A 829 -2.18 -12.28 -29.69
C GLU A 829 -1.50 -11.83 -28.41
N PHE A 830 -0.83 -10.68 -28.48
CA PHE A 830 -0.41 -9.98 -27.29
C PHE A 830 -1.65 -9.31 -26.67
N SER A 831 -1.81 -9.53 -25.40
CA SER A 831 -2.80 -8.80 -24.61
C SER A 831 -2.28 -7.37 -24.33
N PHE A 832 -2.76 -6.77 -23.28
CA PHE A 832 -2.32 -5.44 -22.89
C PHE A 832 -0.79 -5.39 -22.67
N THR A 833 -0.09 -4.59 -23.50
CA THR A 833 1.37 -4.43 -23.47
C THR A 833 1.70 -2.98 -23.16
N THR A 834 2.52 -2.75 -22.17
CA THR A 834 3.03 -1.43 -21.78
C THR A 834 4.55 -1.40 -21.90
N PHE A 835 5.06 -0.32 -22.47
CA PHE A 835 6.47 0.02 -22.43
C PHE A 835 6.63 1.33 -21.66
N ASN A 836 7.61 1.38 -20.76
CA ASN A 836 8.01 2.60 -20.09
C ASN A 836 9.50 2.83 -20.38
N VAL A 837 9.81 4.04 -20.79
CA VAL A 837 11.17 4.49 -21.06
C VAL A 837 11.44 5.67 -20.15
N ASN A 838 12.42 5.54 -19.30
CA ASN A 838 12.84 6.60 -18.39
C ASN A 838 14.26 7.01 -18.69
N ARG A 839 14.52 8.31 -18.67
CA ARG A 839 15.85 8.86 -18.88
C ARG A 839 16.17 9.91 -17.84
N ASP A 840 17.34 9.75 -17.25
CA ASP A 840 17.95 10.77 -16.43
C ASP A 840 18.63 11.82 -17.33
N LEU A 841 18.21 13.07 -17.21
CA LEU A 841 18.71 14.23 -17.95
C LEU A 841 19.48 15.19 -17.03
N HIS A 842 20.17 14.66 -16.00
CA HIS A 842 20.87 15.40 -14.96
C HIS A 842 19.91 16.09 -14.00
N CYS A 843 19.49 17.31 -14.28
CA CYS A 843 18.54 18.08 -13.45
C CYS A 843 17.07 17.79 -13.78
N TRP A 844 16.81 17.09 -14.88
CA TRP A 844 15.50 16.71 -15.36
C TRP A 844 15.33 15.20 -15.41
N GLN A 845 14.11 14.76 -15.34
CA GLN A 845 13.74 13.36 -15.56
C GLN A 845 12.72 13.28 -16.68
N MET A 846 12.96 12.41 -17.63
CA MET A 846 12.04 12.11 -18.72
C MET A 846 11.39 10.75 -18.49
N SER A 847 10.10 10.68 -18.60
CA SER A 847 9.33 9.42 -18.61
C SER A 847 8.43 9.36 -19.84
N PHE A 848 8.47 8.23 -20.55
CA PHE A 848 7.60 7.96 -21.70
C PHE A 848 6.97 6.58 -21.52
N SER A 849 5.67 6.56 -21.31
CA SER A 849 4.87 5.34 -21.19
C SER A 849 3.97 5.22 -22.41
N PHE A 850 3.95 4.05 -23.05
CA PHE A 850 3.11 3.85 -24.22
C PHE A 850 2.57 2.42 -24.34
N VAL A 851 1.38 2.31 -24.91
CA VAL A 851 0.69 1.08 -25.27
C VAL A 851 0.62 1.02 -26.80
N PRO A 852 1.48 0.20 -27.47
CA PRO A 852 1.68 0.27 -28.92
C PRO A 852 0.54 -0.34 -29.75
N PHE A 853 -0.16 -1.35 -29.21
CA PHE A 853 -1.17 -2.10 -29.96
C PHE A 853 -2.39 -2.50 -29.13
N GLY A 854 -3.40 -3.02 -29.81
CA GLY A 854 -4.71 -3.33 -29.24
C GLY A 854 -5.70 -2.18 -29.43
N LEU A 855 -6.91 -2.36 -28.92
CA LEU A 855 -8.00 -1.38 -29.01
C LEU A 855 -7.74 -0.10 -28.19
N ARG A 856 -6.67 -0.04 -27.41
CA ARG A 856 -6.43 1.00 -26.41
C ARG A 856 -5.02 1.59 -26.50
N LYS A 857 -4.61 1.93 -27.72
CA LYS A 857 -3.35 2.64 -27.96
C LYS A 857 -3.35 3.95 -27.18
N SER A 858 -2.29 4.20 -26.44
CA SER A 858 -2.13 5.43 -25.65
C SER A 858 -0.67 5.72 -25.41
N TYR A 859 -0.33 6.97 -25.19
CA TYR A 859 1.00 7.35 -24.71
C TYR A 859 0.92 8.49 -23.68
N SER A 860 1.88 8.53 -22.82
CA SER A 860 2.13 9.63 -21.88
C SER A 860 3.60 9.95 -21.90
N PHE A 861 3.92 11.19 -22.21
CA PHE A 861 5.27 11.72 -22.20
C PHE A 861 5.34 12.82 -21.15
N THR A 862 6.30 12.73 -20.26
CA THR A 862 6.52 13.72 -19.18
C THR A 862 7.99 14.02 -19.07
N ILE A 863 8.33 15.31 -18.98
CA ILE A 863 9.64 15.79 -18.52
C ILE A 863 9.37 16.68 -17.32
N ASN A 864 9.98 16.38 -16.20
CA ASN A 864 9.88 17.16 -14.95
C ASN A 864 11.24 17.39 -14.33
N ALA A 865 11.36 18.45 -13.53
CA ALA A 865 12.55 18.67 -12.71
C ALA A 865 12.66 17.56 -11.65
N LYS A 866 13.89 17.14 -11.33
CA LYS A 866 14.20 16.12 -10.33
C LYS A 866 13.98 16.63 -8.90
N SER A 867 14.29 17.88 -8.64
CA SER A 867 14.18 18.46 -7.32
C SER A 867 12.74 18.45 -6.81
N SER A 868 12.56 18.11 -5.56
CA SER A 868 11.26 18.09 -4.87
C SER A 868 10.58 19.46 -4.88
N LEU A 869 11.33 20.54 -4.83
CA LEU A 869 10.85 21.93 -4.86
C LEU A 869 10.26 22.35 -6.21
N LEU A 870 10.68 21.72 -7.31
CA LEU A 870 10.32 22.09 -8.67
C LEU A 870 9.62 20.96 -9.44
N GLN A 871 9.13 19.92 -8.80
CA GLN A 871 8.43 18.80 -9.47
C GLN A 871 7.20 19.24 -10.25
N ASP A 872 6.59 20.34 -9.88
CA ASP A 872 5.47 20.93 -10.64
C ASP A 872 5.91 21.62 -11.93
N LEU A 873 7.21 21.84 -12.09
CA LEU A 873 7.80 22.29 -13.35
C LEU A 873 7.92 21.09 -14.29
N LYS A 874 6.85 20.81 -15.02
CA LYS A 874 6.75 19.66 -15.91
C LYS A 874 6.08 20.02 -17.23
N ILE A 875 6.56 19.38 -18.28
CA ILE A 875 5.91 19.33 -19.58
C ILE A 875 5.32 17.95 -19.72
N GLN A 876 4.02 17.87 -19.82
CA GLN A 876 3.31 16.60 -19.98
C GLN A 876 2.47 16.63 -21.23
N LYS A 877 2.68 15.65 -22.13
CA LYS A 877 1.82 15.39 -23.27
C LYS A 877 1.26 13.99 -23.15
N ARG A 878 -0.04 13.89 -23.14
CA ARG A 878 -0.76 12.62 -23.01
C ARG A 878 -1.79 12.52 -24.12
N GLN A 879 -1.87 11.35 -24.74
CA GLN A 879 -2.93 10.99 -25.65
C GLN A 879 -3.50 9.64 -25.26
N SER A 880 -4.78 9.60 -24.91
CA SER A 880 -5.49 8.38 -24.62
C SER A 880 -6.27 7.93 -25.86
N HIS A 881 -6.68 6.67 -25.89
CA HIS A 881 -7.54 6.14 -26.95
C HIS A 881 -8.84 6.96 -27.13
N TYR A 882 -9.35 7.56 -26.07
CA TYR A 882 -10.61 8.34 -26.07
C TYR A 882 -10.44 9.77 -26.57
N ASP A 883 -9.22 10.26 -26.66
CA ASP A 883 -8.96 11.58 -27.24
C ASP A 883 -9.19 11.59 -28.76
N ASN A 884 -9.38 10.39 -29.35
CA ASN A 884 -9.60 10.20 -30.78
C ASN A 884 -11.07 9.87 -31.19
N PHE A 885 -12.01 9.82 -30.23
CA PHE A 885 -13.43 9.51 -30.48
C PHE A 885 -14.36 10.64 -30.04
#